data_2ec6f46caec0e73377c6543908c7b1f9
#
_entry.id   2ec6f46caec0e73377c6543908c7b1f9
#
_cell.length_a   1.000
_cell.length_b   1.000
_cell.length_c   1.000
_cell.angle_alpha   90.00
_cell.angle_beta   90.00
_cell.angle_gamma   90.00
#
_symmetry.space_group_name_H-M   'P 1'
#
loop_
_entity.id
_entity.type
_entity.pdbx_description
1 polymer ?
#
loop_
_entity_poly.entity_id
_entity_poly.type
_entity_poly.pdbx_seq_one_letter_code
_entity_poly.pdbx_strand_id
1 'polypeptide(L)'
;MADTDSLDTTVFDAIILGTGFTQTIVAAALSRAGKTVLHLDENDYYGGESGAFGFRDLLTWADKIASSSVEDTSVPADKIQFEKLVARAYSHVDIQLYRDSAKTNDTVIDLASVLASLKTASVEDRVKAIEAHIAASYTTTDPSKEAKEAIQTLASWAASSSAAASADYSSISVSQIQALQELFQTTRKYNFDLSPKLLYSRGPLTNLLISSGIGKYLEFKLLERTAVYEALTDKVEMMPTSKEDVFVSKALSLKEKRLLMKFLQFAVDYENQKEVWRDYRDAPFTQFVQRAYGLTDKVLTAVVYAIGFDGNDEATTADGLKSVKVYLQSLGRYGNSAYLCPLYGVGSELAQAFCRVSAVYGGIYMLQHGLDKHNVDKEANQWRSLVDHNGQTLQAGQLICTREYLSKDMDAYLEARILNRSYVSHCILVTDRSAFGDTTLCKTLFPMGSLILNPGETPVRKNEHTISVLQMCGGTMSCPNDRFILYVWAESDTPDGTAKEELTAAIRKLVHIPGDALSLQAPSASTQEPSASAPPPSGASTTTTLDAQVTGASATSTSTEDKPRMSLDQELDMEQVRQEILQAEKKLFEETETSTPVPSRPSTPSPTSPSSSNNKPLSKMFQKSKSSAGLSTVPAMAPRAIFGLFYKRTTSWPRVPYPIGSENLTPLPENLTVLKPMTHSLDFEAATEEARAVFERLCPGQEFLPPTPDPEDSASGF
;
A
#
# COMPACT_ATOMS: atom_id res chain seq x y z
N MET A 1 41.47 -1.82 0.08
CA MET A 1 40.61 -1.28 1.14
C MET A 1 40.16 -2.48 1.95
N ALA A 2 40.79 -2.65 3.11
CA ALA A 2 40.67 -3.88 3.88
C ALA A 2 39.75 -3.64 5.08
N ASP A 3 38.93 -4.62 5.37
CA ASP A 3 38.37 -4.98 6.69
C ASP A 3 37.68 -3.90 7.55
N THR A 4 36.66 -3.22 7.02
CA THR A 4 35.75 -2.40 7.86
C THR A 4 34.44 -3.08 8.22
N ASP A 5 34.13 -4.23 7.63
CA ASP A 5 32.82 -4.91 7.79
C ASP A 5 32.86 -6.17 8.70
N SER A 6 34.00 -6.43 9.36
CA SER A 6 34.10 -7.54 10.31
C SER A 6 33.58 -7.13 11.68
N LEU A 7 32.67 -7.92 12.25
CA LEU A 7 32.10 -7.70 13.58
C LEU A 7 33.09 -8.26 14.65
N ASP A 8 33.37 -7.45 15.67
CA ASP A 8 34.17 -7.87 16.83
C ASP A 8 33.44 -8.93 17.68
N THR A 9 32.11 -8.82 17.76
CA THR A 9 31.26 -9.76 18.48
C THR A 9 30.51 -10.64 17.49
N THR A 10 30.60 -11.96 17.66
CA THR A 10 29.97 -12.94 16.76
C THR A 10 28.86 -13.77 17.41
N VAL A 11 28.54 -13.51 18.68
CA VAL A 11 27.51 -14.24 19.44
C VAL A 11 26.46 -13.27 19.99
N PHE A 12 25.20 -13.54 19.71
CA PHE A 12 24.05 -12.70 20.06
C PHE A 12 22.91 -13.52 20.68
N ASP A 13 21.98 -12.89 21.35
CA ASP A 13 20.71 -13.51 21.75
C ASP A 13 19.83 -13.77 20.53
N ALA A 14 19.77 -12.80 19.61
CA ALA A 14 18.99 -12.89 18.37
C ALA A 14 19.71 -12.26 17.18
N ILE A 15 19.62 -12.93 16.03
CA ILE A 15 19.92 -12.35 14.70
C ILE A 15 18.63 -12.15 13.96
N ILE A 16 18.46 -10.95 13.39
CA ILE A 16 17.29 -10.57 12.60
C ILE A 16 17.76 -10.23 11.18
N LEU A 17 17.12 -10.84 10.17
CA LEU A 17 17.45 -10.61 8.76
C LEU A 17 16.33 -9.86 8.07
N GLY A 18 16.70 -8.75 7.43
CA GLY A 18 15.80 -7.83 6.78
C GLY A 18 15.29 -6.71 7.68
N THR A 19 15.21 -5.49 7.16
CA THR A 19 14.73 -4.31 7.89
C THR A 19 13.26 -4.00 7.60
N GLY A 20 12.46 -5.01 7.25
CA GLY A 20 11.02 -4.87 7.07
C GLY A 20 10.33 -4.42 8.36
N PHE A 21 9.10 -3.94 8.24
CA PHE A 21 8.37 -3.32 9.35
C PHE A 21 8.23 -4.25 10.57
N THR A 22 7.83 -5.51 10.38
CA THR A 22 7.67 -6.49 11.47
C THR A 22 9.01 -6.79 12.15
N GLN A 23 10.09 -6.99 11.36
CA GLN A 23 11.44 -7.25 11.84
C GLN A 23 11.94 -6.12 12.73
N THR A 24 11.75 -4.87 12.32
CA THR A 24 12.25 -3.70 13.05
C THR A 24 11.53 -3.49 14.38
N ILE A 25 10.23 -3.80 14.47
CA ILE A 25 9.49 -3.80 15.73
C ILE A 25 10.03 -4.88 16.68
N VAL A 26 10.25 -6.10 16.18
CA VAL A 26 10.79 -7.22 16.97
C VAL A 26 12.21 -6.86 17.47
N ALA A 27 13.07 -6.28 16.62
CA ALA A 27 14.41 -5.84 16.98
C ALA A 27 14.38 -4.80 18.09
N ALA A 28 13.51 -3.77 17.97
CA ALA A 28 13.35 -2.73 18.97
C ALA A 28 12.87 -3.30 20.31
N ALA A 29 11.91 -4.23 20.26
CA ALA A 29 11.37 -4.87 21.46
C ALA A 29 12.41 -5.74 22.19
N LEU A 30 13.15 -6.57 21.45
CA LEU A 30 14.21 -7.44 22.02
C LEU A 30 15.36 -6.61 22.59
N SER A 31 15.86 -5.59 21.88
CA SER A 31 16.92 -4.71 22.37
C SER A 31 16.48 -3.98 23.64
N ARG A 32 15.24 -3.49 23.69
CA ARG A 32 14.69 -2.81 24.86
C ARG A 32 14.46 -3.73 26.06
N ALA A 33 14.27 -5.02 25.79
CA ALA A 33 14.21 -6.10 26.80
C ALA A 33 15.62 -6.54 27.26
N GLY A 34 16.70 -5.84 26.83
CA GLY A 34 18.09 -6.11 27.23
C GLY A 34 18.72 -7.28 26.47
N LYS A 35 18.16 -7.72 25.34
CA LYS A 35 18.76 -8.75 24.48
C LYS A 35 19.80 -8.14 23.56
N THR A 36 20.90 -8.88 23.33
CA THR A 36 21.89 -8.55 22.31
C THR A 36 21.32 -8.91 20.93
N VAL A 37 21.09 -7.89 20.08
CA VAL A 37 20.47 -8.05 18.76
C VAL A 37 21.43 -7.63 17.68
N LEU A 38 21.64 -8.52 16.69
CA LEU A 38 22.27 -8.21 15.42
C LEU A 38 21.21 -8.17 14.34
N HIS A 39 21.13 -7.06 13.61
CA HIS A 39 20.14 -6.84 12.57
C HIS A 39 20.83 -6.58 11.22
N LEU A 40 20.73 -7.51 10.29
CA LEU A 40 21.39 -7.49 8.99
C LEU A 40 20.38 -7.32 7.87
N ASP A 41 20.74 -6.59 6.82
CA ASP A 41 19.96 -6.51 5.60
C ASP A 41 20.88 -6.53 4.37
N GLU A 42 20.54 -7.32 3.36
CA GLU A 42 21.26 -7.32 2.07
C GLU A 42 20.93 -6.09 1.22
N ASN A 43 19.82 -5.41 1.49
CA ASN A 43 19.46 -4.17 0.82
C ASN A 43 20.27 -2.98 1.38
N ASP A 44 20.35 -1.91 0.56
CA ASP A 44 20.91 -0.60 0.93
C ASP A 44 19.85 0.38 1.45
N TYR A 45 18.61 -0.10 1.62
CA TYR A 45 17.45 0.68 2.08
C TYR A 45 16.69 -0.03 3.20
N TYR A 46 15.96 0.74 4.00
CA TYR A 46 15.09 0.24 5.05
C TYR A 46 13.69 -0.07 4.55
N GLY A 47 13.02 -1.00 5.22
CA GLY A 47 11.61 -1.29 5.03
C GLY A 47 11.30 -2.55 4.21
N GLY A 48 12.29 -3.14 3.52
CA GLY A 48 12.08 -4.35 2.72
C GLY A 48 10.91 -4.20 1.73
N GLU A 49 9.87 -5.04 1.84
CA GLU A 49 8.65 -4.95 1.02
C GLU A 49 7.81 -3.69 1.24
N SER A 50 8.07 -2.93 2.30
CA SER A 50 7.48 -1.62 2.61
C SER A 50 8.47 -0.48 2.35
N GLY A 51 9.53 -0.74 1.59
CA GLY A 51 10.54 0.26 1.25
C GLY A 51 9.94 1.44 0.49
N ALA A 52 10.53 2.62 0.68
CA ALA A 52 10.19 3.82 -0.08
C ALA A 52 11.39 4.26 -0.91
N PHE A 53 11.17 4.61 -2.17
CA PHE A 53 12.21 4.85 -3.16
C PHE A 53 12.13 6.23 -3.79
N GLY A 54 13.29 6.82 -4.04
CA GLY A 54 13.41 7.87 -5.05
C GLY A 54 13.12 7.32 -6.45
N PHE A 55 12.94 8.20 -7.43
CA PHE A 55 12.58 7.74 -8.78
C PHE A 55 13.66 6.83 -9.41
N ARG A 56 14.95 7.16 -9.24
CA ARG A 56 16.06 6.33 -9.76
C ARG A 56 16.08 4.95 -9.11
N ASP A 57 15.93 4.93 -7.79
CA ASP A 57 15.99 3.70 -7.00
C ASP A 57 14.81 2.78 -7.34
N LEU A 58 13.62 3.37 -7.59
CA LEU A 58 12.44 2.63 -8.05
C LEU A 58 12.67 1.95 -9.41
N LEU A 59 13.31 2.66 -10.37
CA LEU A 59 13.67 2.08 -11.67
C LEU A 59 14.72 0.98 -11.51
N THR A 60 15.74 1.20 -10.70
CA THR A 60 16.78 0.19 -10.41
C THR A 60 16.18 -1.06 -9.78
N TRP A 61 15.26 -0.87 -8.82
CA TRP A 61 14.51 -1.97 -8.22
C TRP A 61 13.69 -2.76 -9.25
N ALA A 62 12.96 -2.06 -10.12
CA ALA A 62 12.14 -2.69 -11.15
C ALA A 62 12.99 -3.49 -12.14
N ASP A 63 14.13 -2.95 -12.58
CA ASP A 63 15.07 -3.63 -13.48
C ASP A 63 15.70 -4.87 -12.82
N LYS A 64 16.06 -4.76 -11.54
CA LYS A 64 16.60 -5.89 -10.75
C LYS A 64 15.59 -7.03 -10.65
N ILE A 65 14.34 -6.73 -10.33
CA ILE A 65 13.26 -7.73 -10.27
C ILE A 65 13.07 -8.41 -11.63
N ALA A 66 13.02 -7.64 -12.71
CA ALA A 66 12.78 -8.16 -14.03
C ALA A 66 13.93 -9.05 -14.57
N SER A 67 15.18 -8.75 -14.19
CA SER A 67 16.37 -9.47 -14.66
C SER A 67 16.68 -10.75 -13.88
N SER A 68 16.16 -10.91 -12.67
CA SER A 68 16.53 -12.00 -11.73
C SER A 68 15.74 -13.31 -11.91
N SER A 69 15.00 -13.51 -12.97
CA SER A 69 13.99 -14.59 -13.13
C SER A 69 14.51 -15.99 -13.46
N VAL A 70 15.82 -16.22 -13.54
CA VAL A 70 16.36 -17.54 -13.94
C VAL A 70 16.66 -18.41 -12.71
N GLU A 71 15.95 -19.55 -12.58
CA GLU A 71 16.26 -20.58 -11.59
C GLU A 71 17.62 -21.24 -11.88
N ASP A 72 18.54 -21.13 -10.95
CA ASP A 72 19.80 -21.87 -10.98
C ASP A 72 19.69 -23.11 -10.07
N THR A 73 19.49 -24.25 -10.71
CA THR A 73 19.35 -25.53 -10.00
C THR A 73 20.65 -26.03 -9.38
N SER A 74 21.80 -25.44 -9.76
CA SER A 74 23.14 -25.88 -9.31
C SER A 74 23.54 -25.39 -7.91
N VAL A 75 22.80 -24.44 -7.32
CA VAL A 75 23.12 -23.84 -6.02
C VAL A 75 22.92 -24.87 -4.89
N PRO A 76 23.90 -25.00 -3.97
CA PRO A 76 23.80 -25.87 -2.79
C PRO A 76 22.54 -25.60 -1.94
N ALA A 77 22.06 -26.62 -1.24
CA ALA A 77 20.80 -26.58 -0.50
C ALA A 77 20.81 -25.64 0.71
N ASP A 78 22.00 -25.46 1.32
CA ASP A 78 22.22 -24.62 2.50
C ASP A 78 22.45 -23.13 2.21
N LYS A 79 22.61 -22.79 0.92
CA LYS A 79 22.87 -21.42 0.45
C LYS A 79 21.60 -20.56 0.43
N ILE A 80 21.79 -19.31 0.84
CA ILE A 80 20.78 -18.24 0.71
C ILE A 80 20.77 -17.74 -0.74
N GLN A 81 19.58 -17.52 -1.30
CA GLN A 81 19.39 -17.00 -2.65
C GLN A 81 18.53 -15.72 -2.61
N PHE A 82 18.96 -14.75 -1.81
CA PHE A 82 18.20 -13.55 -1.50
C PHE A 82 17.57 -12.87 -2.73
N GLU A 83 18.40 -12.46 -3.70
CA GLU A 83 17.92 -11.75 -4.89
C GLU A 83 16.90 -12.55 -5.71
N LYS A 84 17.06 -13.85 -5.79
CA LYS A 84 16.13 -14.74 -6.51
C LYS A 84 14.81 -14.90 -5.77
N LEU A 85 14.84 -15.03 -4.44
CA LEU A 85 13.65 -15.15 -3.64
C LEU A 85 12.87 -13.83 -3.61
N VAL A 86 13.57 -12.68 -3.56
CA VAL A 86 12.94 -11.37 -3.73
C VAL A 86 12.30 -11.26 -5.12
N ALA A 87 13.04 -11.57 -6.19
CA ALA A 87 12.50 -11.48 -7.55
C ALA A 87 11.29 -12.42 -7.77
N ARG A 88 11.30 -13.63 -7.18
CA ARG A 88 10.17 -14.57 -7.25
C ARG A 88 8.91 -14.05 -6.54
N ALA A 89 9.07 -13.16 -5.56
CA ALA A 89 7.95 -12.53 -4.90
C ALA A 89 7.21 -11.52 -5.79
N TYR A 90 7.80 -11.10 -6.90
CA TYR A 90 7.24 -10.12 -7.82
C TYR A 90 7.19 -10.68 -9.25
N SER A 91 6.19 -10.28 -10.01
CA SER A 91 6.01 -10.68 -11.41
C SER A 91 5.32 -9.58 -12.22
N HIS A 92 5.35 -9.71 -13.55
CA HIS A 92 4.64 -8.83 -14.49
C HIS A 92 4.97 -7.34 -14.26
N VAL A 93 6.25 -7.03 -14.02
CA VAL A 93 6.71 -5.65 -13.88
C VAL A 93 6.61 -4.94 -15.22
N ASP A 94 5.77 -3.91 -15.31
CA ASP A 94 5.53 -3.12 -16.52
C ASP A 94 5.64 -1.62 -16.21
N ILE A 95 6.56 -0.95 -16.88
CA ILE A 95 6.79 0.49 -16.75
C ILE A 95 6.13 1.21 -17.92
N GLN A 96 5.31 2.21 -17.62
CA GLN A 96 4.57 3.01 -18.59
C GLN A 96 5.02 4.46 -18.54
N LEU A 97 5.33 5.04 -19.68
CA LEU A 97 5.59 6.48 -19.82
C LEU A 97 4.54 7.07 -20.75
N TYR A 98 3.71 7.96 -20.24
CA TYR A 98 2.56 8.48 -20.96
C TYR A 98 2.91 9.74 -21.76
N ARG A 99 2.32 9.84 -22.97
CA ARG A 99 2.45 11.01 -23.82
C ARG A 99 1.59 12.18 -23.29
N ASP A 100 2.04 13.41 -23.46
CA ASP A 100 1.21 14.59 -23.17
C ASP A 100 0.19 14.82 -24.29
N SER A 101 -1.01 14.28 -24.14
CA SER A 101 -2.11 14.42 -25.10
C SER A 101 -2.62 15.85 -25.28
N ALA A 102 -2.25 16.80 -24.39
CA ALA A 102 -2.60 18.21 -24.55
C ALA A 102 -1.66 18.93 -25.53
N LYS A 103 -0.50 18.37 -25.86
CA LYS A 103 0.43 18.91 -26.86
C LYS A 103 0.05 18.39 -28.24
N THR A 104 -0.76 19.16 -28.97
CA THR A 104 -1.21 18.82 -30.34
C THR A 104 -0.08 18.68 -31.36
N ASN A 105 1.10 19.27 -31.08
CA ASN A 105 2.30 19.24 -31.91
C ASN A 105 3.47 18.52 -31.23
N ASP A 106 3.19 17.44 -30.47
CA ASP A 106 4.22 16.63 -29.84
C ASP A 106 5.01 15.86 -30.91
N THR A 107 6.28 16.24 -31.10
CA THR A 107 7.15 15.63 -32.09
C THR A 107 7.40 14.16 -31.71
N VAL A 108 7.14 13.28 -32.63
CA VAL A 108 7.35 11.83 -32.46
C VAL A 108 8.65 11.45 -33.18
N ILE A 109 9.52 10.77 -32.46
CA ILE A 109 10.77 10.22 -32.98
C ILE A 109 10.50 8.76 -33.36
N ASP A 110 10.61 8.45 -34.65
CA ASP A 110 10.43 7.11 -35.17
C ASP A 110 11.71 6.28 -34.93
N LEU A 111 11.58 5.21 -34.17
CA LEU A 111 12.65 4.25 -33.87
C LEU A 111 12.55 2.98 -34.72
N ALA A 112 11.46 2.77 -35.46
CA ALA A 112 11.20 1.52 -36.18
C ALA A 112 12.32 1.19 -37.19
N SER A 113 12.80 2.21 -37.89
CA SER A 113 13.89 2.03 -38.89
C SER A 113 15.22 1.65 -38.23
N VAL A 114 15.55 2.24 -37.09
CA VAL A 114 16.77 1.94 -36.33
C VAL A 114 16.69 0.52 -35.75
N LEU A 115 15.58 0.18 -35.11
CA LEU A 115 15.35 -1.14 -34.51
C LEU A 115 15.40 -2.24 -35.62
N ALA A 116 14.81 -2.00 -36.78
CA ALA A 116 14.82 -2.96 -37.90
C ALA A 116 16.23 -3.21 -38.41
N SER A 117 17.09 -2.19 -38.49
CA SER A 117 18.48 -2.31 -38.98
C SER A 117 19.41 -3.03 -37.98
N LEU A 118 19.04 -3.12 -36.70
CA LEU A 118 19.87 -3.64 -35.61
C LEU A 118 19.41 -4.97 -35.03
N LYS A 119 18.56 -5.71 -35.74
CA LYS A 119 17.98 -7.00 -35.25
C LYS A 119 19.01 -8.02 -34.80
N THR A 120 20.20 -8.03 -35.42
CA THR A 120 21.29 -8.97 -35.10
C THR A 120 22.41 -8.36 -34.26
N ALA A 121 22.32 -7.08 -33.94
CA ALA A 121 23.33 -6.39 -33.17
C ALA A 121 23.26 -6.73 -31.68
N SER A 122 24.37 -6.55 -30.94
CA SER A 122 24.38 -6.66 -29.47
C SER A 122 23.46 -5.62 -28.82
N VAL A 123 23.03 -5.89 -27.60
CA VAL A 123 22.18 -4.93 -26.84
C VAL A 123 22.90 -3.59 -26.70
N GLU A 124 24.22 -3.60 -26.43
CA GLU A 124 25.03 -2.38 -26.27
C GLU A 124 25.10 -1.56 -27.57
N ASP A 125 25.25 -2.20 -28.73
CA ASP A 125 25.27 -1.51 -30.02
C ASP A 125 23.89 -0.95 -30.37
N ARG A 126 22.83 -1.67 -30.02
CA ARG A 126 21.45 -1.18 -30.16
C ARG A 126 21.20 0.07 -29.30
N VAL A 127 21.60 0.03 -28.02
CA VAL A 127 21.47 1.18 -27.10
C VAL A 127 22.17 2.40 -27.69
N LYS A 128 23.45 2.28 -28.12
CA LYS A 128 24.21 3.40 -28.69
C LYS A 128 23.57 3.98 -29.95
N ALA A 129 23.06 3.13 -30.83
CA ALA A 129 22.44 3.59 -32.07
C ALA A 129 21.10 4.30 -31.82
N ILE A 130 20.27 3.77 -30.90
CA ILE A 130 19.00 4.39 -30.52
C ILE A 130 19.25 5.70 -29.80
N GLU A 131 20.20 5.75 -28.87
CA GLU A 131 20.62 6.96 -28.15
C GLU A 131 21.07 8.06 -29.14
N ALA A 132 21.92 7.71 -30.09
CA ALA A 132 22.38 8.65 -31.12
C ALA A 132 21.23 9.15 -32.01
N HIS A 133 20.27 8.28 -32.35
CA HIS A 133 19.12 8.65 -33.18
C HIS A 133 18.15 9.57 -32.42
N ILE A 134 17.86 9.28 -31.15
CA ILE A 134 17.04 10.15 -30.29
C ILE A 134 17.73 11.50 -30.10
N ALA A 135 19.03 11.51 -29.80
CA ALA A 135 19.80 12.74 -29.59
C ALA A 135 19.86 13.62 -30.84
N ALA A 136 19.97 13.04 -32.02
CA ALA A 136 19.93 13.77 -33.30
C ALA A 136 18.55 14.37 -33.61
N SER A 137 17.48 13.72 -33.17
CA SER A 137 16.10 14.16 -33.38
C SER A 137 15.59 15.10 -32.28
N TYR A 138 16.17 15.02 -31.09
CA TYR A 138 15.87 15.86 -29.95
C TYR A 138 16.73 17.12 -29.99
N THR A 139 16.22 18.15 -30.66
CA THR A 139 16.95 19.39 -30.94
C THR A 139 17.09 20.29 -29.71
N THR A 140 18.01 19.95 -28.81
CA THR A 140 18.54 20.89 -27.81
C THR A 140 20.03 21.14 -28.07
N THR A 141 20.45 22.37 -28.10
CA THR A 141 21.83 22.76 -28.42
C THR A 141 22.86 22.31 -27.37
N ASP A 142 22.43 21.98 -26.16
CA ASP A 142 23.24 21.35 -25.10
C ASP A 142 22.32 20.58 -24.12
N PRO A 143 22.12 19.28 -24.31
CA PRO A 143 21.24 18.53 -23.42
C PRO A 143 21.85 18.43 -22.01
N SER A 144 21.03 18.77 -20.99
CA SER A 144 21.41 18.64 -19.59
C SER A 144 21.80 17.18 -19.25
N LYS A 145 22.46 16.97 -18.11
CA LYS A 145 22.82 15.64 -17.64
C LYS A 145 21.58 14.73 -17.57
N GLU A 146 20.49 15.26 -17.05
CA GLU A 146 19.23 14.54 -16.89
C GLU A 146 18.55 14.23 -18.24
N ALA A 147 18.69 15.12 -19.24
CA ALA A 147 18.20 14.84 -20.59
C ALA A 147 18.99 13.68 -21.25
N LYS A 148 20.31 13.67 -21.08
CA LYS A 148 21.16 12.56 -21.55
C LYS A 148 20.78 11.24 -20.86
N GLU A 149 20.58 11.27 -19.56
CA GLU A 149 20.16 10.12 -18.78
C GLU A 149 18.77 9.62 -19.19
N ALA A 150 17.82 10.51 -19.42
CA ALA A 150 16.49 10.15 -19.93
C ALA A 150 16.58 9.49 -21.30
N ILE A 151 17.37 10.03 -22.23
CA ILE A 151 17.58 9.46 -23.55
C ILE A 151 18.25 8.07 -23.46
N GLN A 152 19.27 7.93 -22.62
CA GLN A 152 19.96 6.66 -22.41
C GLN A 152 19.05 5.61 -21.78
N THR A 153 18.24 5.97 -20.80
CA THR A 153 17.26 5.07 -20.18
C THR A 153 16.24 4.58 -21.21
N LEU A 154 15.68 5.49 -22.01
CA LEU A 154 14.73 5.13 -23.07
C LEU A 154 15.39 4.24 -24.14
N ALA A 155 16.63 4.53 -24.53
CA ALA A 155 17.38 3.71 -25.47
C ALA A 155 17.66 2.30 -24.91
N SER A 156 18.02 2.18 -23.63
CA SER A 156 18.24 0.89 -22.96
C SER A 156 16.97 0.06 -22.93
N TRP A 157 15.85 0.65 -22.59
CA TRP A 157 14.56 -0.02 -22.57
C TRP A 157 14.12 -0.46 -23.96
N ALA A 158 14.23 0.42 -24.97
CA ALA A 158 13.91 0.07 -26.35
C ALA A 158 14.81 -1.05 -26.91
N ALA A 159 16.07 -1.11 -26.49
CA ALA A 159 17.03 -2.11 -26.96
C ALA A 159 16.91 -3.48 -26.28
N SER A 160 16.51 -3.52 -25.00
CA SER A 160 16.42 -4.75 -24.19
C SER A 160 15.15 -5.56 -24.48
N SER A 161 14.14 -4.96 -25.06
CA SER A 161 12.90 -5.64 -25.39
C SER A 161 13.10 -6.67 -26.50
N SER A 162 12.78 -7.93 -26.20
CA SER A 162 12.67 -9.00 -27.23
C SER A 162 11.54 -8.71 -28.23
N ALA A 163 10.66 -7.77 -27.90
CA ALA A 163 9.59 -7.22 -28.71
C ALA A 163 10.04 -6.09 -29.65
N ALA A 164 11.28 -6.12 -30.14
CA ALA A 164 11.71 -5.23 -31.25
C ALA A 164 10.79 -5.33 -32.50
N ALA A 165 9.73 -6.11 -32.40
CA ALA A 165 8.65 -6.27 -33.37
C ALA A 165 7.28 -5.77 -32.83
N SER A 166 7.14 -5.34 -31.58
CA SER A 166 5.87 -4.80 -31.07
C SER A 166 5.79 -3.30 -31.38
N ALA A 167 4.61 -2.85 -31.76
CA ALA A 167 4.33 -1.46 -32.10
C ALA A 167 4.65 -0.45 -30.96
N ASP A 168 4.77 -0.94 -29.73
CA ASP A 168 4.92 -0.12 -28.51
C ASP A 168 6.28 0.59 -28.41
N TYR A 169 7.33 0.08 -29.07
CA TYR A 169 8.67 0.70 -29.06
C TYR A 169 9.04 1.40 -30.36
N SER A 170 8.15 1.41 -31.34
CA SER A 170 8.43 2.00 -32.66
C SER A 170 8.56 3.53 -32.63
N SER A 171 8.09 4.20 -31.59
CA SER A 171 8.12 5.65 -31.51
C SER A 171 8.18 6.20 -30.09
N ILE A 172 8.92 7.27 -29.89
CA ILE A 172 9.02 8.03 -28.62
C ILE A 172 8.71 9.48 -28.89
N SER A 173 7.93 10.15 -28.03
CA SER A 173 7.63 11.56 -28.20
C SER A 173 8.57 12.46 -27.37
N VAL A 174 8.72 13.69 -27.81
CA VAL A 174 9.50 14.70 -27.07
C VAL A 174 8.90 14.95 -25.68
N SER A 175 7.57 14.90 -25.54
CA SER A 175 6.92 15.07 -24.22
C SER A 175 7.26 13.92 -23.25
N GLN A 176 7.44 12.71 -23.73
CA GLN A 176 7.87 11.57 -22.91
C GLN A 176 9.32 11.74 -22.44
N ILE A 177 10.22 12.20 -23.32
CA ILE A 177 11.60 12.50 -22.94
C ILE A 177 11.64 13.60 -21.87
N GLN A 178 10.85 14.66 -22.04
CA GLN A 178 10.76 15.77 -21.07
C GLN A 178 10.19 15.30 -19.73
N ALA A 179 9.16 14.46 -19.74
CA ALA A 179 8.58 13.91 -18.51
C ALA A 179 9.61 13.05 -17.75
N LEU A 180 10.33 12.18 -18.44
CA LEU A 180 11.37 11.36 -17.83
C LEU A 180 12.53 12.22 -17.29
N GLN A 181 12.95 13.23 -18.04
CA GLN A 181 13.97 14.21 -17.61
C GLN A 181 13.54 14.91 -16.32
N GLU A 182 12.29 15.36 -16.22
CA GLU A 182 11.75 16.00 -15.01
C GLU A 182 11.77 15.05 -13.80
N LEU A 183 11.36 13.79 -13.99
CA LEU A 183 11.38 12.76 -12.96
C LEU A 183 12.81 12.50 -12.44
N PHE A 184 13.82 12.48 -13.33
CA PHE A 184 15.22 12.37 -12.92
C PHE A 184 15.73 13.61 -12.19
N GLN A 185 15.36 14.82 -12.62
CA GLN A 185 15.72 16.08 -11.95
C GLN A 185 15.16 16.15 -10.53
N THR A 186 13.96 15.61 -10.33
CA THR A 186 13.22 15.67 -9.06
C THR A 186 13.26 14.36 -8.27
N THR A 187 14.12 13.41 -8.61
CA THR A 187 14.17 12.07 -8.03
C THR A 187 14.15 12.07 -6.49
N ARG A 188 14.90 12.98 -5.85
CA ARG A 188 14.99 13.11 -4.38
C ARG A 188 13.74 13.70 -3.72
N LYS A 189 12.79 14.18 -4.49
CA LYS A 189 11.51 14.69 -3.98
C LYS A 189 10.41 13.63 -4.01
N TYR A 190 10.71 12.46 -4.56
CA TYR A 190 9.80 11.32 -4.56
C TYR A 190 10.18 10.34 -3.46
N ASN A 191 9.16 9.80 -2.81
CA ASN A 191 9.20 8.68 -1.91
C ASN A 191 8.08 7.72 -2.33
N PHE A 192 8.38 6.82 -3.25
CA PHE A 192 7.45 5.82 -3.76
C PHE A 192 7.38 4.63 -2.84
N ASP A 193 6.26 4.42 -2.18
CA ASP A 193 6.01 3.25 -1.34
C ASP A 193 5.69 2.01 -2.19
N LEU A 194 6.36 0.88 -1.96
CA LEU A 194 5.98 -0.40 -2.57
C LEU A 194 4.68 -0.96 -1.97
N SER A 195 4.39 -0.67 -0.72
CA SER A 195 3.18 -1.12 -0.02
C SER A 195 2.60 0.03 0.80
N PRO A 196 1.88 0.97 0.16
CA PRO A 196 1.35 2.15 0.82
C PRO A 196 0.29 1.79 1.85
N LYS A 197 0.38 2.39 3.04
CA LYS A 197 -0.53 2.11 4.16
C LYS A 197 -0.86 3.38 4.94
N LEU A 198 -1.87 3.29 5.79
CA LEU A 198 -2.29 4.32 6.73
C LEU A 198 -2.28 3.74 8.17
N LEU A 199 -2.31 4.59 9.17
CA LEU A 199 -2.46 4.19 10.56
C LEU A 199 -3.82 4.64 11.07
N TYR A 200 -4.49 3.82 11.86
CA TYR A 200 -5.61 4.31 12.64
C TYR A 200 -5.11 5.29 13.71
N SER A 201 -5.80 6.42 13.86
CA SER A 201 -5.46 7.45 14.88
C SER A 201 -5.47 6.89 16.29
N ARG A 202 -6.22 5.82 16.55
CA ARG A 202 -6.30 5.09 17.83
C ARG A 202 -6.20 3.57 17.60
N GLY A 203 -5.34 3.14 16.70
CA GLY A 203 -5.03 1.71 16.50
C GLY A 203 -3.96 1.20 17.46
N PRO A 204 -3.78 -0.13 17.55
CA PRO A 204 -2.69 -0.77 18.30
C PRO A 204 -1.32 -0.17 18.00
N LEU A 205 -0.97 0.01 16.71
CA LEU A 205 0.31 0.62 16.32
C LEU A 205 0.46 2.05 16.83
N THR A 206 -0.54 2.90 16.62
CA THR A 206 -0.46 4.31 17.07
C THR A 206 -0.33 4.40 18.59
N ASN A 207 -1.04 3.56 19.33
CA ASN A 207 -0.90 3.49 20.78
C ASN A 207 0.50 3.01 21.17
N LEU A 208 1.06 2.01 20.48
CA LEU A 208 2.43 1.54 20.68
C LEU A 208 3.46 2.65 20.44
N LEU A 209 3.35 3.40 19.33
CA LEU A 209 4.23 4.52 19.01
C LEU A 209 4.24 5.60 20.09
N ILE A 210 3.07 5.86 20.69
CA ILE A 210 2.92 6.86 21.77
C ILE A 210 3.50 6.33 23.08
N SER A 211 3.08 5.14 23.53
CA SER A 211 3.51 4.57 24.80
C SER A 211 5.02 4.31 24.84
N SER A 212 5.57 3.80 23.74
CA SER A 212 7.01 3.54 23.62
C SER A 212 7.86 4.80 23.42
N GLY A 213 7.24 5.95 23.12
CA GLY A 213 7.94 7.20 22.81
C GLY A 213 8.53 7.28 21.39
N ILE A 214 8.29 6.27 20.54
CA ILE A 214 8.80 6.21 19.16
C ILE A 214 8.13 7.27 18.27
N GLY A 215 6.88 7.60 18.53
CA GLY A 215 6.14 8.63 17.80
C GLY A 215 6.79 10.02 17.77
N LYS A 216 7.79 10.28 18.66
CA LYS A 216 8.55 11.53 18.67
C LYS A 216 9.45 11.73 17.43
N TYR A 217 9.73 10.65 16.72
CA TYR A 217 10.59 10.63 15.53
C TYR A 217 9.82 10.69 14.23
N LEU A 218 8.48 10.74 14.28
CA LEU A 218 7.59 10.59 13.15
C LEU A 218 6.69 11.80 12.99
N GLU A 219 6.43 12.16 11.75
CA GLU A 219 5.46 13.20 11.39
C GLU A 219 4.30 12.58 10.61
N PHE A 220 3.09 13.15 10.81
CA PHE A 220 1.86 12.60 10.22
C PHE A 220 0.97 13.68 9.63
N LYS A 221 0.26 13.33 8.57
CA LYS A 221 -0.84 14.11 8.01
C LYS A 221 -2.14 13.31 8.16
N LEU A 222 -3.25 13.98 8.50
CA LEU A 222 -4.58 13.36 8.51
C LEU A 222 -5.05 13.06 7.09
N LEU A 223 -5.65 11.90 6.88
CA LEU A 223 -6.40 11.61 5.65
C LEU A 223 -7.53 12.63 5.51
N GLU A 224 -7.63 13.28 4.35
CA GLU A 224 -8.60 14.35 4.15
C GLU A 224 -9.99 13.80 3.85
N ARG A 225 -10.09 12.81 2.95
CA ARG A 225 -11.36 12.24 2.49
C ARG A 225 -11.25 10.75 2.19
N THR A 226 -12.42 10.10 2.26
CA THR A 226 -12.64 8.76 1.72
C THR A 226 -13.71 8.84 0.62
N ALA A 227 -13.49 8.15 -0.49
CA ALA A 227 -14.44 8.07 -1.59
C ALA A 227 -14.74 6.59 -1.91
N VAL A 228 -15.90 6.33 -2.51
CA VAL A 228 -16.27 4.98 -2.99
C VAL A 228 -16.90 5.12 -4.38
N TYR A 229 -16.53 4.20 -5.25
CA TYR A 229 -17.13 4.13 -6.59
C TYR A 229 -18.55 3.57 -6.51
N GLU A 230 -19.49 4.28 -7.11
CA GLU A 230 -20.91 3.92 -7.18
C GLU A 230 -21.24 3.42 -8.60
N ALA A 231 -21.47 2.13 -8.73
CA ALA A 231 -21.68 1.49 -10.03
C ALA A 231 -22.95 2.00 -10.76
N LEU A 232 -24.01 2.38 -10.02
CA LEU A 232 -25.28 2.85 -10.60
C LEU A 232 -25.13 4.22 -11.27
N THR A 233 -24.31 5.09 -10.69
CA THR A 233 -24.08 6.45 -11.22
C THR A 233 -22.83 6.54 -12.09
N ASP A 234 -22.02 5.48 -12.12
CA ASP A 234 -20.69 5.41 -12.77
C ASP A 234 -19.75 6.53 -12.28
N LYS A 235 -19.80 6.85 -10.98
CA LYS A 235 -19.02 7.94 -10.39
C LYS A 235 -18.34 7.53 -9.10
N VAL A 236 -17.22 8.19 -8.81
CA VAL A 236 -16.58 8.16 -7.51
C VAL A 236 -17.21 9.24 -6.63
N GLU A 237 -17.85 8.81 -5.54
CA GLU A 237 -18.55 9.70 -4.61
C GLU A 237 -17.78 9.83 -3.29
N MET A 238 -17.66 11.06 -2.79
CA MET A 238 -17.09 11.32 -1.46
C MET A 238 -18.03 10.83 -0.39
N MET A 239 -17.54 9.97 0.51
CA MET A 239 -18.34 9.42 1.59
C MET A 239 -18.33 10.35 2.81
N PRO A 240 -19.44 10.45 3.53
CA PRO A 240 -19.45 11.09 4.84
C PRO A 240 -18.68 10.21 5.82
N THR A 241 -17.57 10.72 6.31
CA THR A 241 -16.67 9.99 7.21
C THR A 241 -16.67 10.54 8.64
N SER A 242 -17.30 11.70 8.84
CA SER A 242 -17.52 12.29 10.16
C SER A 242 -19.02 12.41 10.45
N LYS A 243 -19.37 12.62 11.74
CA LYS A 243 -20.75 12.86 12.16
C LYS A 243 -21.32 14.11 11.50
N GLU A 244 -20.52 15.17 11.42
CA GLU A 244 -20.87 16.42 10.78
C GLU A 244 -21.20 16.20 9.29
N ASP A 245 -20.39 15.40 8.59
CA ASP A 245 -20.63 15.06 7.18
C ASP A 245 -21.96 14.31 7.00
N VAL A 246 -22.29 13.36 7.90
CA VAL A 246 -23.57 12.64 7.85
C VAL A 246 -24.75 13.59 8.04
N PHE A 247 -24.65 14.53 8.98
CA PHE A 247 -25.74 15.48 9.23
C PHE A 247 -25.98 16.42 8.06
N VAL A 248 -24.92 16.97 7.48
CA VAL A 248 -25.00 17.92 6.37
C VAL A 248 -25.33 17.24 5.05
N SER A 249 -25.07 15.92 4.93
CA SER A 249 -25.33 15.17 3.71
C SER A 249 -26.79 15.24 3.28
N LYS A 250 -27.04 15.77 2.09
CA LYS A 250 -28.35 15.75 1.42
C LYS A 250 -28.61 14.44 0.67
N ALA A 251 -27.59 13.59 0.54
CA ALA A 251 -27.70 12.32 -0.18
C ALA A 251 -28.39 11.23 0.66
N LEU A 252 -28.50 11.40 1.98
CA LEU A 252 -29.13 10.45 2.89
C LEU A 252 -30.47 10.98 3.40
N SER A 253 -31.51 10.16 3.33
CA SER A 253 -32.81 10.43 3.94
C SER A 253 -32.72 10.38 5.48
N LEU A 254 -33.69 10.98 6.16
CA LEU A 254 -33.78 10.94 7.63
C LEU A 254 -33.85 9.52 8.18
N LYS A 255 -34.56 8.62 7.47
CA LYS A 255 -34.65 7.20 7.83
C LYS A 255 -33.26 6.53 7.77
N GLU A 256 -32.52 6.74 6.69
CA GLU A 256 -31.17 6.18 6.53
C GLU A 256 -30.21 6.72 7.59
N LYS A 257 -30.26 8.03 7.88
CA LYS A 257 -29.44 8.62 8.95
C LYS A 257 -29.73 7.98 10.31
N ARG A 258 -31.01 7.73 10.65
CA ARG A 258 -31.40 7.05 11.90
C ARG A 258 -30.90 5.61 11.96
N LEU A 259 -31.08 4.85 10.88
CA LEU A 259 -30.61 3.46 10.81
C LEU A 259 -29.09 3.38 10.93
N LEU A 260 -28.36 4.25 10.23
CA LEU A 260 -26.91 4.37 10.33
C LEU A 260 -26.48 4.67 11.77
N MET A 261 -27.08 5.68 12.41
CA MET A 261 -26.74 6.05 13.78
C MET A 261 -27.01 4.92 14.77
N LYS A 262 -28.15 4.20 14.62
CA LYS A 262 -28.44 3.03 15.46
C LYS A 262 -27.38 1.94 15.30
N PHE A 263 -26.93 1.69 14.07
CA PHE A 263 -25.84 0.73 13.82
C PHE A 263 -24.52 1.20 14.44
N LEU A 264 -24.12 2.46 14.23
CA LEU A 264 -22.85 2.99 14.76
C LEU A 264 -22.81 2.99 16.30
N GLN A 265 -23.93 3.30 16.97
CA GLN A 265 -24.05 3.19 18.43
C GLN A 265 -23.86 1.75 18.91
N PHE A 266 -24.48 0.79 18.23
CA PHE A 266 -24.26 -0.63 18.53
C PHE A 266 -22.81 -1.03 18.30
N ALA A 267 -22.19 -0.65 17.18
CA ALA A 267 -20.84 -1.06 16.79
C ALA A 267 -19.76 -0.59 17.78
N VAL A 268 -19.97 0.52 18.48
CA VAL A 268 -19.06 0.98 19.55
C VAL A 268 -19.02 0.01 20.72
N ASP A 269 -20.17 -0.57 21.09
CA ASP A 269 -20.37 -1.39 22.29
C ASP A 269 -20.81 -2.84 21.96
N TYR A 270 -20.47 -3.32 20.76
CA TYR A 270 -20.94 -4.63 20.28
C TYR A 270 -20.49 -5.82 21.14
N GLU A 271 -19.35 -5.69 21.82
CA GLU A 271 -18.80 -6.75 22.69
C GLU A 271 -19.69 -7.03 23.91
N ASN A 272 -20.43 -6.01 24.40
CA ASN A 272 -21.40 -6.15 25.48
C ASN A 272 -22.80 -6.56 25.01
N GLN A 273 -23.03 -6.55 23.70
CA GLN A 273 -24.33 -6.89 23.07
C GLN A 273 -24.23 -8.15 22.21
N LYS A 274 -23.56 -9.20 22.72
CA LYS A 274 -23.24 -10.43 21.97
C LYS A 274 -24.48 -11.16 21.44
N GLU A 275 -25.63 -11.05 22.11
CA GLU A 275 -26.90 -11.63 21.70
C GLU A 275 -27.41 -11.13 20.34
N VAL A 276 -27.02 -9.90 19.94
CA VAL A 276 -27.46 -9.29 18.67
C VAL A 276 -26.73 -9.86 17.47
N TRP A 277 -25.46 -10.22 17.60
CA TRP A 277 -24.61 -10.59 16.48
C TRP A 277 -23.98 -11.99 16.57
N ARG A 278 -24.12 -12.71 17.71
CA ARG A 278 -23.54 -14.04 17.91
C ARG A 278 -23.90 -15.03 16.81
N ASP A 279 -25.17 -15.03 16.39
CA ASP A 279 -25.67 -15.95 15.36
C ASP A 279 -25.20 -15.58 13.94
N TYR A 280 -24.62 -14.39 13.77
CA TYR A 280 -24.00 -13.90 12.54
C TYR A 280 -22.48 -13.89 12.58
N ARG A 281 -21.84 -14.34 13.67
CA ARG A 281 -20.41 -14.18 13.93
C ARG A 281 -19.53 -14.49 12.71
N ASP A 282 -19.74 -15.64 12.10
CA ASP A 282 -18.97 -16.16 10.98
C ASP A 282 -19.67 -15.93 9.62
N ALA A 283 -20.81 -15.24 9.63
CA ALA A 283 -21.50 -14.82 8.41
C ALA A 283 -20.87 -13.55 7.81
N PRO A 284 -21.03 -13.29 6.51
CA PRO A 284 -20.55 -12.07 5.89
C PRO A 284 -21.06 -10.82 6.59
N PHE A 285 -20.18 -9.84 6.83
CA PHE A 285 -20.51 -8.59 7.51
C PHE A 285 -21.65 -7.82 6.82
N THR A 286 -21.65 -7.81 5.50
CA THR A 286 -22.73 -7.22 4.68
C THR A 286 -24.11 -7.80 5.03
N GLN A 287 -24.18 -9.12 5.20
CA GLN A 287 -25.42 -9.83 5.55
C GLN A 287 -25.95 -9.40 6.92
N PHE A 288 -25.08 -9.29 7.91
CA PHE A 288 -25.45 -8.84 9.25
C PHE A 288 -25.99 -7.43 9.23
N VAL A 289 -25.29 -6.49 8.60
CA VAL A 289 -25.67 -5.09 8.52
C VAL A 289 -27.01 -4.91 7.82
N GLN A 290 -27.26 -5.65 6.73
CA GLN A 290 -28.54 -5.64 6.02
C GLN A 290 -29.68 -6.22 6.86
N ARG A 291 -29.51 -7.42 7.44
CA ARG A 291 -30.59 -8.14 8.12
C ARG A 291 -30.92 -7.57 9.49
N ALA A 292 -29.91 -7.23 10.29
CA ALA A 292 -30.11 -6.76 11.65
C ALA A 292 -30.49 -5.26 11.73
N TYR A 293 -29.96 -4.44 10.80
CA TYR A 293 -30.15 -2.99 10.85
C TYR A 293 -30.91 -2.42 9.63
N GLY A 294 -31.16 -3.23 8.61
CA GLY A 294 -31.89 -2.78 7.41
C GLY A 294 -31.16 -1.72 6.60
N LEU A 295 -29.82 -1.64 6.71
CA LEU A 295 -29.02 -0.75 5.89
C LEU A 295 -28.95 -1.26 4.46
N THR A 296 -29.19 -0.39 3.52
CA THR A 296 -29.24 -0.71 2.09
C THR A 296 -28.51 0.35 1.28
N ASP A 297 -28.19 0.01 0.04
CA ASP A 297 -27.64 0.95 -0.96
C ASP A 297 -26.42 1.73 -0.47
N LYS A 298 -26.44 3.05 -0.59
CA LYS A 298 -25.34 3.94 -0.24
C LYS A 298 -24.88 3.84 1.22
N VAL A 299 -25.83 3.62 2.14
CA VAL A 299 -25.51 3.51 3.57
C VAL A 299 -24.77 2.22 3.85
N LEU A 300 -25.21 1.12 3.24
CA LEU A 300 -24.49 -0.15 3.33
C LEU A 300 -23.07 -0.04 2.77
N THR A 301 -22.94 0.54 1.57
CA THR A 301 -21.65 0.79 0.92
C THR A 301 -20.73 1.65 1.79
N ALA A 302 -21.26 2.71 2.41
CA ALA A 302 -20.49 3.56 3.31
C ALA A 302 -19.99 2.79 4.55
N VAL A 303 -20.87 1.99 5.18
CA VAL A 303 -20.50 1.21 6.37
C VAL A 303 -19.50 0.12 6.05
N VAL A 304 -19.73 -0.64 4.99
CA VAL A 304 -18.88 -1.80 4.65
C VAL A 304 -17.53 -1.33 4.10
N TYR A 305 -17.52 -0.40 3.15
CA TYR A 305 -16.28 -0.04 2.44
C TYR A 305 -15.58 1.21 2.99
N ALA A 306 -16.31 2.28 3.30
CA ALA A 306 -15.64 3.49 3.78
C ALA A 306 -15.18 3.39 5.24
N ILE A 307 -15.93 2.67 6.09
CA ILE A 307 -15.72 2.57 7.53
C ILE A 307 -15.11 1.22 7.93
N GLY A 308 -15.72 0.09 7.52
CA GLY A 308 -15.40 -1.25 8.03
C GLY A 308 -14.43 -2.06 7.17
N PHE A 309 -14.04 -1.58 6.00
CA PHE A 309 -13.18 -2.34 5.10
C PHE A 309 -11.72 -2.36 5.56
N ASP A 310 -11.23 -3.54 5.85
CA ASP A 310 -9.85 -3.81 6.30
C ASP A 310 -8.95 -4.45 5.22
N GLY A 311 -9.47 -4.58 4.00
CA GLY A 311 -8.81 -5.25 2.89
C GLY A 311 -9.42 -6.60 2.51
N ASN A 312 -10.37 -7.11 3.30
CA ASN A 312 -10.99 -8.41 3.06
C ASN A 312 -12.44 -8.27 2.60
N ASP A 313 -12.73 -8.65 1.36
CA ASP A 313 -14.08 -8.65 0.79
C ASP A 313 -15.01 -9.68 1.45
N GLU A 314 -14.44 -10.74 2.00
CA GLU A 314 -15.17 -11.83 2.69
C GLU A 314 -15.14 -11.67 4.21
N ALA A 315 -14.92 -10.45 4.72
CA ALA A 315 -14.85 -10.19 6.16
C ALA A 315 -16.08 -10.75 6.90
N THR A 316 -15.82 -11.50 7.97
CA THR A 316 -16.88 -11.98 8.85
C THR A 316 -17.53 -10.82 9.62
N THR A 317 -18.70 -11.07 10.20
CA THR A 317 -19.35 -10.07 11.07
C THR A 317 -18.45 -9.71 12.26
N ALA A 318 -17.70 -10.65 12.81
CA ALA A 318 -16.77 -10.40 13.91
C ALA A 318 -15.66 -9.43 13.48
N ASP A 319 -15.05 -9.67 12.30
CA ASP A 319 -13.97 -8.83 11.77
C ASP A 319 -14.48 -7.43 11.38
N GLY A 320 -15.62 -7.37 10.67
CA GLY A 320 -16.22 -6.09 10.27
C GLY A 320 -16.62 -5.22 11.47
N LEU A 321 -17.17 -5.80 12.54
CA LEU A 321 -17.48 -5.06 13.77
C LEU A 321 -16.22 -4.56 14.47
N LYS A 322 -15.14 -5.36 14.51
CA LYS A 322 -13.84 -4.96 15.04
C LYS A 322 -13.30 -3.75 14.29
N SER A 323 -13.30 -3.80 12.94
CA SER A 323 -12.80 -2.72 12.08
C SER A 323 -13.63 -1.44 12.25
N VAL A 324 -14.97 -1.55 12.25
CA VAL A 324 -15.85 -0.40 12.49
C VAL A 324 -15.60 0.22 13.86
N LYS A 325 -15.43 -0.59 14.92
CA LYS A 325 -15.12 -0.07 16.26
C LYS A 325 -13.82 0.72 16.31
N VAL A 326 -12.74 0.16 15.74
CA VAL A 326 -11.42 0.84 15.68
C VAL A 326 -11.52 2.16 14.90
N TYR A 327 -12.25 2.15 13.76
CA TYR A 327 -12.50 3.37 12.98
C TYR A 327 -13.22 4.44 13.82
N LEU A 328 -14.34 4.08 14.47
CA LEU A 328 -15.14 5.02 15.30
C LEU A 328 -14.36 5.57 16.48
N GLN A 329 -13.57 4.74 17.15
CA GLN A 329 -12.71 5.17 18.25
C GLN A 329 -11.56 6.08 17.79
N SER A 330 -11.15 5.96 16.54
CA SER A 330 -10.09 6.78 15.94
C SER A 330 -10.56 8.17 15.54
N LEU A 331 -11.88 8.37 15.31
CA LEU A 331 -12.44 9.68 14.98
C LEU A 331 -12.28 10.66 16.17
N GLY A 332 -11.96 11.91 15.86
CA GLY A 332 -11.90 12.99 16.84
C GLY A 332 -10.59 13.10 17.63
N ARG A 333 -9.66 12.12 17.55
CA ARG A 333 -8.40 12.17 18.30
C ARG A 333 -7.48 13.30 17.82
N TYR A 334 -7.31 13.44 16.51
CA TYR A 334 -6.46 14.47 15.88
C TYR A 334 -7.23 15.33 14.87
N GLY A 335 -8.53 15.11 14.70
CA GLY A 335 -9.41 15.81 13.76
C GLY A 335 -10.49 14.89 13.21
N ASN A 336 -11.16 15.31 12.13
CA ASN A 336 -12.32 14.62 11.58
C ASN A 336 -11.97 13.41 10.69
N SER A 337 -10.82 12.76 10.91
CA SER A 337 -10.41 11.56 10.20
C SER A 337 -9.96 10.47 11.15
N ALA A 338 -10.25 9.22 10.79
CA ALA A 338 -9.80 8.06 11.54
C ALA A 338 -8.35 7.67 11.21
N TYR A 339 -7.77 8.20 10.12
CA TYR A 339 -6.49 7.74 9.59
C TYR A 339 -5.41 8.82 9.62
N LEU A 340 -4.19 8.38 9.91
CA LEU A 340 -2.93 9.11 9.80
C LEU A 340 -2.10 8.54 8.66
N CYS A 341 -1.47 9.43 7.88
CA CYS A 341 -0.48 9.10 6.88
C CYS A 341 0.89 9.58 7.35
N PRO A 342 1.88 8.69 7.56
CA PRO A 342 3.26 9.11 7.82
C PRO A 342 3.82 9.89 6.63
N LEU A 343 4.73 10.84 6.90
CA LEU A 343 5.42 11.60 5.85
C LEU A 343 6.68 10.86 5.39
N TYR A 344 7.23 11.25 4.23
CA TYR A 344 8.51 10.78 3.65
C TYR A 344 8.57 9.31 3.24
N GLY A 345 7.44 8.63 3.07
CA GLY A 345 7.35 7.19 2.79
C GLY A 345 6.93 6.40 4.03
N VAL A 346 5.81 5.74 3.90
CA VAL A 346 5.04 5.25 5.05
C VAL A 346 5.77 4.14 5.81
N GLY A 347 6.09 3.04 5.13
CA GLY A 347 6.67 1.86 5.76
C GLY A 347 8.14 2.05 6.13
N SER A 348 8.90 2.73 5.29
CA SER A 348 10.31 3.00 5.48
C SER A 348 10.58 3.89 6.70
N GLU A 349 9.81 4.98 6.87
CA GLU A 349 9.94 5.87 8.03
C GLU A 349 9.62 5.18 9.36
N LEU A 350 8.55 4.39 9.37
CA LEU A 350 8.19 3.60 10.54
C LEU A 350 9.29 2.58 10.90
N ALA A 351 9.81 1.86 9.89
CA ALA A 351 10.90 0.91 10.09
C ALA A 351 12.16 1.59 10.67
N GLN A 352 12.57 2.73 10.11
CA GLN A 352 13.72 3.50 10.60
C GLN A 352 13.53 3.99 12.04
N ALA A 353 12.30 4.42 12.40
CA ALA A 353 12.02 4.84 13.78
C ALA A 353 12.23 3.70 14.80
N PHE A 354 11.79 2.48 14.47
CA PHE A 354 12.05 1.29 15.30
C PHE A 354 13.52 0.89 15.28
N CYS A 355 14.20 0.93 14.13
CA CYS A 355 15.65 0.69 14.04
C CYS A 355 16.43 1.63 14.97
N ARG A 356 16.07 2.92 14.97
CA ARG A 356 16.69 3.90 15.87
C ARG A 356 16.54 3.52 17.33
N VAL A 357 15.36 3.06 17.73
CA VAL A 357 15.14 2.63 19.13
C VAL A 357 16.01 1.42 19.45
N SER A 358 16.03 0.40 18.60
CA SER A 358 16.89 -0.76 18.81
C SER A 358 18.36 -0.35 18.97
N ALA A 359 18.86 0.55 18.10
CA ALA A 359 20.25 1.06 18.19
C ALA A 359 20.53 1.80 19.50
N VAL A 360 19.58 2.60 20.00
CA VAL A 360 19.70 3.28 21.31
C VAL A 360 19.86 2.28 22.47
N TYR A 361 19.24 1.10 22.36
CA TYR A 361 19.35 0.03 23.36
C TYR A 361 20.40 -1.02 23.01
N GLY A 362 21.40 -0.68 22.17
CA GLY A 362 22.58 -1.50 21.88
C GLY A 362 22.42 -2.52 20.75
N GLY A 363 21.33 -2.46 19.98
CA GLY A 363 21.18 -3.24 18.75
C GLY A 363 22.16 -2.80 17.67
N ILE A 364 22.80 -3.76 17.01
CA ILE A 364 23.77 -3.52 15.92
C ILE A 364 23.05 -3.69 14.59
N TYR A 365 23.22 -2.72 13.68
CA TYR A 365 22.64 -2.69 12.34
C TYR A 365 23.70 -2.67 11.26
N MET A 366 23.53 -3.51 10.23
CA MET A 366 24.37 -3.47 9.03
C MET A 366 23.45 -3.63 7.79
N LEU A 367 23.46 -2.63 6.92
CA LEU A 367 22.88 -2.69 5.58
C LEU A 367 23.93 -3.10 4.55
N GLN A 368 23.48 -3.52 3.37
CA GLN A 368 24.35 -4.04 2.29
C GLN A 368 25.27 -5.18 2.77
N HIS A 369 24.82 -5.94 3.77
CA HIS A 369 25.58 -7.02 4.34
C HIS A 369 25.16 -8.35 3.70
N GLY A 370 25.97 -8.82 2.75
CA GLY A 370 25.72 -10.04 2.00
C GLY A 370 25.81 -11.28 2.87
N LEU A 371 24.89 -12.22 2.66
CA LEU A 371 24.76 -13.45 3.41
C LEU A 371 25.01 -14.66 2.52
N ASP A 372 25.71 -15.67 3.02
CA ASP A 372 26.11 -16.84 2.26
C ASP A 372 25.22 -18.05 2.55
N LYS A 373 25.23 -18.55 3.80
CA LYS A 373 24.51 -19.78 4.14
C LYS A 373 24.14 -19.90 5.62
N HIS A 374 23.17 -20.77 5.87
CA HIS A 374 22.79 -21.22 7.20
C HIS A 374 23.47 -22.52 7.58
N ASN A 375 23.94 -22.60 8.83
CA ASN A 375 24.39 -23.84 9.44
C ASN A 375 23.31 -24.38 10.38
N VAL A 376 22.76 -25.54 10.04
CA VAL A 376 21.69 -26.20 10.80
C VAL A 376 22.16 -27.55 11.31
N ASP A 377 21.96 -27.79 12.60
CA ASP A 377 22.10 -29.10 13.21
C ASP A 377 20.83 -29.91 12.91
N LYS A 378 20.93 -30.82 11.94
CA LYS A 378 19.78 -31.62 11.48
C LYS A 378 19.31 -32.64 12.49
N GLU A 379 20.22 -33.14 13.37
CA GLU A 379 19.85 -34.12 14.40
C GLU A 379 19.07 -33.45 15.54
N ALA A 380 19.52 -32.27 15.96
CA ALA A 380 18.87 -31.49 17.00
C ALA A 380 17.72 -30.61 16.49
N ASN A 381 17.51 -30.52 15.18
CA ASN A 381 16.60 -29.60 14.52
C ASN A 381 16.76 -28.14 15.00
N GLN A 382 18.04 -27.68 15.08
CA GLN A 382 18.39 -26.37 15.60
C GLN A 382 19.24 -25.61 14.57
N TRP A 383 18.88 -24.37 14.31
CA TRP A 383 19.75 -23.42 13.62
C TRP A 383 20.93 -23.05 14.55
N ARG A 384 22.17 -23.07 14.05
CA ARG A 384 23.37 -22.85 14.83
C ARG A 384 24.07 -21.53 14.53
N SER A 385 24.17 -21.18 13.25
CA SER A 385 24.89 -19.98 12.83
C SER A 385 24.54 -19.57 11.40
N LEU A 386 24.92 -18.35 11.06
CA LEU A 386 24.90 -17.76 9.73
C LEU A 386 26.33 -17.53 9.29
N VAL A 387 26.66 -17.76 8.04
CA VAL A 387 27.93 -17.38 7.42
C VAL A 387 27.63 -16.22 6.46
N ASP A 388 28.36 -15.12 6.59
CA ASP A 388 28.29 -13.99 5.68
C ASP A 388 29.16 -14.14 4.45
N HIS A 389 29.11 -13.21 3.50
CA HIS A 389 29.94 -13.22 2.30
C HIS A 389 31.45 -13.06 2.58
N ASN A 390 31.81 -12.52 3.76
CA ASN A 390 33.21 -12.39 4.20
C ASN A 390 33.73 -13.69 4.83
N GLY A 391 32.88 -14.71 4.99
CA GLY A 391 33.19 -15.97 5.64
C GLY A 391 33.14 -15.90 7.17
N GLN A 392 32.68 -14.80 7.77
CA GLN A 392 32.50 -14.68 9.21
C GLN A 392 31.29 -15.51 9.66
N THR A 393 31.47 -16.26 10.74
CA THR A 393 30.38 -17.08 11.31
C THR A 393 29.74 -16.35 12.47
N LEU A 394 28.43 -16.05 12.33
CA LEU A 394 27.61 -15.32 13.28
C LEU A 394 26.68 -16.30 14.00
N GLN A 395 26.62 -16.29 15.32
CA GLN A 395 25.83 -17.20 16.13
C GLN A 395 24.77 -16.47 16.94
N ALA A 396 23.61 -17.08 17.11
CA ALA A 396 22.61 -16.59 18.04
C ALA A 396 21.71 -17.70 18.57
N GLY A 397 21.04 -17.41 19.69
CA GLY A 397 20.01 -18.30 20.24
C GLY A 397 18.76 -18.39 19.37
N GLN A 398 18.43 -17.31 18.66
CA GLN A 398 17.24 -17.20 17.81
C GLN A 398 17.60 -16.55 16.48
N LEU A 399 17.00 -17.05 15.39
CA LEU A 399 17.01 -16.42 14.08
C LEU A 399 15.59 -15.98 13.71
N ILE A 400 15.44 -14.72 13.34
CA ILE A 400 14.16 -14.14 12.86
C ILE A 400 14.39 -13.58 11.46
N CYS A 401 13.62 -14.00 10.47
CA CYS A 401 13.77 -13.53 9.10
C CYS A 401 12.45 -13.57 8.32
N THR A 402 12.43 -12.97 7.17
CA THR A 402 11.43 -13.19 6.13
C THR A 402 11.89 -14.27 5.16
N ARG A 403 10.99 -14.69 4.27
CA ARG A 403 11.19 -15.83 3.37
C ARG A 403 12.41 -15.68 2.45
N GLU A 404 12.71 -14.47 2.00
CA GLU A 404 13.81 -14.16 1.08
C GLU A 404 15.21 -14.47 1.67
N TYR A 405 15.32 -14.58 2.98
CA TYR A 405 16.56 -14.94 3.69
C TYR A 405 16.70 -16.44 3.97
N LEU A 406 15.78 -17.26 3.53
CA LEU A 406 15.87 -18.71 3.73
C LEU A 406 16.88 -19.34 2.76
N SER A 407 17.49 -20.45 3.20
CA SER A 407 18.24 -21.32 2.29
C SER A 407 17.29 -22.05 1.33
N LYS A 408 17.83 -22.60 0.26
CA LYS A 408 17.05 -23.28 -0.79
C LYS A 408 16.18 -24.43 -0.23
N ASP A 409 16.69 -25.23 0.70
CA ASP A 409 15.93 -26.33 1.31
C ASP A 409 14.87 -25.85 2.31
N MET A 410 15.17 -24.80 3.08
CA MET A 410 14.16 -24.19 3.96
C MET A 410 13.00 -23.56 3.16
N ASP A 411 13.31 -22.86 2.06
CA ASP A 411 12.29 -22.29 1.19
C ASP A 411 11.45 -23.38 0.52
N ALA A 412 12.07 -24.46 0.05
CA ALA A 412 11.36 -25.61 -0.51
C ALA A 412 10.39 -26.25 0.49
N TYR A 413 10.77 -26.27 1.79
CA TYR A 413 9.89 -26.74 2.85
C TYR A 413 8.64 -25.85 3.04
N LEU A 414 8.79 -24.53 2.97
CA LEU A 414 7.65 -23.60 3.03
C LEU A 414 6.80 -23.70 1.76
N GLU A 415 7.44 -23.73 0.59
CA GLU A 415 6.77 -23.78 -0.70
C GLU A 415 5.84 -24.99 -0.83
N ALA A 416 6.30 -26.16 -0.38
CA ALA A 416 5.48 -27.39 -0.38
C ALA A 416 4.21 -27.30 0.50
N ARG A 417 4.10 -26.29 1.35
CA ARG A 417 2.97 -26.06 2.27
C ARG A 417 2.01 -24.98 1.83
N ILE A 418 2.31 -24.27 0.77
CA ILE A 418 1.43 -23.29 0.18
C ILE A 418 0.40 -24.03 -0.68
N LEU A 419 -0.81 -24.18 -0.16
CA LEU A 419 -1.89 -24.87 -0.86
C LEU A 419 -2.53 -23.95 -1.93
N ASN A 420 -2.76 -22.71 -1.60
CA ASN A 420 -3.35 -21.72 -2.49
C ASN A 420 -2.39 -20.52 -2.63
N ARG A 421 -2.15 -20.10 -3.85
CA ARG A 421 -1.38 -18.91 -4.12
C ARG A 421 -2.30 -17.71 -4.10
N SER A 422 -1.88 -16.65 -3.43
CA SER A 422 -2.54 -15.36 -3.44
C SER A 422 -1.55 -14.30 -3.93
N TYR A 423 -2.07 -13.37 -4.71
CA TYR A 423 -1.31 -12.31 -5.32
C TYR A 423 -1.96 -10.97 -5.01
N VAL A 424 -1.20 -9.90 -5.14
CA VAL A 424 -1.71 -8.53 -5.12
C VAL A 424 -1.17 -7.79 -6.33
N SER A 425 -2.07 -7.30 -7.15
CA SER A 425 -1.75 -6.42 -8.27
C SER A 425 -1.55 -5.01 -7.76
N HIS A 426 -0.46 -4.36 -8.16
CA HIS A 426 -0.09 -3.01 -7.76
C HIS A 426 0.13 -2.09 -8.96
N CYS A 427 -0.23 -0.82 -8.79
CA CYS A 427 0.16 0.26 -9.68
C CYS A 427 0.60 1.48 -8.87
N ILE A 428 1.75 2.05 -9.23
CA ILE A 428 2.23 3.35 -8.78
C ILE A 428 2.11 4.29 -9.97
N LEU A 429 1.24 5.31 -9.88
CA LEU A 429 0.95 6.23 -10.97
C LEU A 429 1.27 7.66 -10.55
N VAL A 430 2.08 8.38 -11.35
CA VAL A 430 2.33 9.82 -11.18
C VAL A 430 1.40 10.62 -12.09
N THR A 431 0.75 11.64 -11.52
CA THR A 431 -0.18 12.51 -12.26
C THR A 431 0.17 13.99 -12.11
N ASP A 432 -0.29 14.80 -13.08
CA ASP A 432 -0.06 16.25 -13.15
C ASP A 432 -0.94 17.07 -12.20
N ARG A 433 -1.99 16.47 -11.65
CA ARG A 433 -2.94 17.11 -10.70
C ARG A 433 -3.71 16.07 -9.91
N SER A 434 -4.43 16.52 -8.87
CA SER A 434 -5.29 15.66 -8.06
C SER A 434 -6.43 15.05 -8.88
N ALA A 435 -6.71 13.77 -8.63
CA ALA A 435 -7.89 13.07 -9.15
C ALA A 435 -9.19 13.47 -8.42
N PHE A 436 -9.07 14.20 -7.29
CA PHE A 436 -10.19 14.52 -6.40
C PHE A 436 -10.36 16.04 -6.18
N GLY A 437 -10.03 16.84 -7.19
CA GLY A 437 -10.13 18.30 -7.14
C GLY A 437 -9.21 18.91 -6.07
N ASP A 438 -9.79 19.64 -5.11
CA ASP A 438 -9.03 20.28 -4.04
C ASP A 438 -8.56 19.31 -2.94
N THR A 439 -9.04 18.05 -2.93
CA THR A 439 -8.60 17.01 -1.99
C THR A 439 -7.26 16.46 -2.41
N THR A 440 -6.27 16.54 -1.53
CA THR A 440 -4.88 16.18 -1.85
C THR A 440 -4.49 14.81 -1.32
N LEU A 441 -5.07 14.35 -0.20
CA LEU A 441 -4.86 13.04 0.39
C LEU A 441 -6.20 12.32 0.52
N CYS A 442 -6.43 11.31 -0.33
CA CYS A 442 -7.71 10.64 -0.47
C CYS A 442 -7.56 9.12 -0.58
N LYS A 443 -8.36 8.40 0.21
CA LYS A 443 -8.58 6.95 0.06
C LYS A 443 -9.79 6.73 -0.82
N THR A 444 -9.71 5.84 -1.80
CA THR A 444 -10.85 5.50 -2.67
C THR A 444 -10.97 4.00 -2.83
N LEU A 445 -12.18 3.48 -2.86
CA LEU A 445 -12.47 2.07 -3.03
C LEU A 445 -13.42 1.83 -4.20
N PHE A 446 -13.12 0.82 -4.99
CA PHE A 446 -14.01 0.26 -6.00
C PHE A 446 -14.49 -1.09 -5.48
N PRO A 447 -15.72 -1.20 -4.94
CA PRO A 447 -16.24 -2.43 -4.34
C PRO A 447 -16.17 -3.62 -5.29
N MET A 448 -16.03 -4.82 -4.74
CA MET A 448 -16.07 -6.07 -5.49
C MET A 448 -17.31 -6.12 -6.39
N GLY A 449 -17.14 -6.52 -7.66
CA GLY A 449 -18.22 -6.65 -8.63
C GLY A 449 -18.83 -5.33 -9.14
N SER A 450 -18.31 -4.17 -8.69
CA SER A 450 -18.87 -2.87 -9.07
C SER A 450 -18.36 -2.33 -10.40
N LEU A 451 -17.14 -2.71 -10.82
CA LEU A 451 -16.45 -2.15 -11.98
C LEU A 451 -16.34 -3.17 -13.13
N ILE A 452 -16.69 -2.74 -14.34
CA ILE A 452 -16.48 -3.53 -15.56
C ILE A 452 -15.04 -3.33 -16.02
N LEU A 453 -14.27 -4.44 -16.13
CA LEU A 453 -12.85 -4.42 -16.51
C LEU A 453 -12.65 -4.37 -18.03
N ASN A 454 -13.56 -4.96 -18.80
CA ASN A 454 -13.49 -5.11 -20.26
C ASN A 454 -14.75 -4.56 -20.96
N PRO A 455 -14.99 -3.25 -20.93
CA PRO A 455 -16.18 -2.68 -21.56
C PRO A 455 -16.20 -2.96 -23.06
N GLY A 456 -17.34 -3.49 -23.55
CA GLY A 456 -17.52 -3.84 -24.97
C GLY A 456 -17.12 -5.27 -25.36
N GLU A 457 -16.58 -6.06 -24.44
CA GLU A 457 -16.24 -7.48 -24.67
C GLU A 457 -17.30 -8.42 -24.06
N THR A 458 -17.34 -9.64 -24.58
CA THR A 458 -18.18 -10.72 -24.05
C THR A 458 -17.35 -11.98 -23.84
N PRO A 459 -17.41 -12.60 -22.65
CA PRO A 459 -18.21 -12.27 -21.49
C PRO A 459 -17.74 -10.99 -20.77
N VAL A 460 -18.68 -10.26 -20.13
CA VAL A 460 -18.35 -9.10 -19.30
C VAL A 460 -17.58 -9.56 -18.07
N ARG A 461 -16.38 -9.02 -17.86
CA ARG A 461 -15.57 -9.25 -16.65
C ARG A 461 -15.75 -8.07 -15.69
N LYS A 462 -15.98 -8.38 -14.42
CA LYS A 462 -16.00 -7.41 -13.32
C LYS A 462 -14.82 -7.65 -12.40
N ASN A 463 -14.48 -6.65 -11.58
CA ASN A 463 -13.46 -6.83 -10.55
C ASN A 463 -13.91 -7.90 -9.54
N GLU A 464 -13.07 -8.92 -9.37
CA GLU A 464 -13.33 -10.04 -8.44
C GLU A 464 -13.08 -9.64 -6.99
N HIS A 465 -12.17 -8.68 -6.76
CA HIS A 465 -11.84 -8.13 -5.46
C HIS A 465 -12.01 -6.60 -5.46
N THR A 466 -12.14 -6.03 -4.26
CA THR A 466 -12.16 -4.57 -4.09
C THR A 466 -10.82 -3.97 -4.54
N ILE A 467 -10.89 -2.95 -5.41
CA ILE A 467 -9.71 -2.19 -5.82
C ILE A 467 -9.57 -1.00 -4.90
N SER A 468 -8.43 -0.91 -4.22
CA SER A 468 -8.07 0.18 -3.32
C SER A 468 -7.21 1.21 -4.04
N VAL A 469 -7.45 2.49 -3.75
CA VAL A 469 -6.66 3.61 -4.27
C VAL A 469 -6.31 4.54 -3.12
N LEU A 470 -5.04 4.94 -3.07
CA LEU A 470 -4.56 5.98 -2.15
C LEU A 470 -3.84 7.06 -2.95
N GLN A 471 -4.42 8.27 -2.97
CA GLN A 471 -3.73 9.44 -3.54
C GLN A 471 -2.90 10.11 -2.46
N MET A 472 -1.62 10.35 -2.77
CA MET A 472 -0.68 11.13 -1.97
C MET A 472 -0.18 12.36 -2.75
N CYS A 473 0.36 13.35 -2.04
CA CYS A 473 0.75 14.64 -2.59
C CYS A 473 2.05 15.16 -1.98
N GLY A 474 2.50 16.32 -2.41
CA GLY A 474 3.65 17.00 -1.81
C GLY A 474 3.50 17.29 -0.31
N GLY A 475 2.27 17.43 0.19
CA GLY A 475 1.99 17.60 1.62
C GLY A 475 2.24 16.37 2.49
N THR A 476 2.42 15.19 1.89
CA THR A 476 2.90 13.94 2.54
C THR A 476 4.39 13.71 2.30
N MET A 477 5.08 14.65 1.67
CA MET A 477 6.49 14.54 1.26
C MET A 477 6.77 13.32 0.36
N SER A 478 5.71 12.84 -0.34
CA SER A 478 5.82 11.67 -1.24
C SER A 478 6.19 12.07 -2.67
N CYS A 479 5.93 13.33 -3.06
CA CYS A 479 6.22 13.86 -4.40
C CYS A 479 6.37 15.39 -4.39
N PRO A 480 6.79 16.04 -5.51
CA PRO A 480 6.74 17.49 -5.68
C PRO A 480 5.33 18.05 -5.47
N ASN A 481 5.20 19.32 -5.03
CA ASN A 481 3.92 19.95 -4.71
C ASN A 481 2.93 20.07 -5.88
N ASP A 482 3.43 20.03 -7.11
CA ASP A 482 2.67 20.11 -8.35
C ASP A 482 2.44 18.74 -8.99
N ARG A 483 2.70 17.64 -8.24
CA ARG A 483 2.51 16.26 -8.65
C ARG A 483 1.73 15.49 -7.59
N PHE A 484 1.12 14.38 -8.02
CA PHE A 484 0.41 13.46 -7.15
C PHE A 484 0.82 12.05 -7.49
N ILE A 485 0.78 11.17 -6.49
CA ILE A 485 0.98 9.75 -6.65
C ILE A 485 -0.34 9.06 -6.34
N LEU A 486 -0.81 8.24 -7.26
CA LEU A 486 -1.92 7.31 -7.03
C LEU A 486 -1.34 5.90 -6.90
N TYR A 487 -1.49 5.32 -5.73
CA TYR A 487 -1.28 3.90 -5.50
C TYR A 487 -2.60 3.19 -5.73
N VAL A 488 -2.59 2.18 -6.57
CA VAL A 488 -3.78 1.36 -6.89
C VAL A 488 -3.41 -0.09 -6.67
N TRP A 489 -4.21 -0.83 -5.90
CA TRP A 489 -3.95 -2.25 -5.67
C TRP A 489 -5.24 -3.04 -5.46
N ALA A 490 -5.18 -4.32 -5.77
CA ALA A 490 -6.24 -5.28 -5.52
C ALA A 490 -5.67 -6.68 -5.30
N GLU A 491 -6.34 -7.52 -4.54
CA GLU A 491 -6.07 -8.96 -4.57
C GLU A 491 -6.30 -9.53 -5.96
N SER A 492 -5.61 -10.62 -6.27
CA SER A 492 -5.75 -11.34 -7.52
C SER A 492 -5.58 -12.84 -7.27
N ASP A 493 -6.50 -13.63 -7.79
CA ASP A 493 -6.47 -15.10 -7.70
C ASP A 493 -5.73 -15.74 -8.87
N THR A 494 -5.38 -14.94 -9.90
CA THR A 494 -4.77 -15.44 -11.12
C THR A 494 -3.27 -15.12 -11.19
N PRO A 495 -2.39 -16.13 -11.39
CA PRO A 495 -0.96 -15.88 -11.57
C PRO A 495 -0.64 -15.18 -12.90
N ASP A 496 -1.40 -15.48 -13.96
CA ASP A 496 -1.07 -15.10 -15.34
C ASP A 496 -1.64 -13.73 -15.76
N GLY A 497 -2.64 -13.19 -15.03
CA GLY A 497 -3.19 -11.86 -15.27
C GLY A 497 -2.20 -10.76 -14.89
N THR A 498 -2.06 -9.72 -15.71
CA THR A 498 -1.19 -8.59 -15.39
C THR A 498 -1.90 -7.57 -14.48
N ALA A 499 -1.14 -6.90 -13.62
CA ALA A 499 -1.66 -5.82 -12.79
C ALA A 499 -2.29 -4.69 -13.64
N LYS A 500 -1.74 -4.44 -14.84
CA LYS A 500 -2.28 -3.46 -15.78
C LYS A 500 -3.69 -3.81 -16.25
N GLU A 501 -3.94 -5.07 -16.62
CA GLU A 501 -5.27 -5.52 -17.05
C GLU A 501 -6.30 -5.43 -15.94
N GLU A 502 -5.91 -5.74 -14.71
CA GLU A 502 -6.82 -5.75 -13.55
C GLU A 502 -7.14 -4.34 -13.04
N LEU A 503 -6.19 -3.40 -13.11
CA LEU A 503 -6.30 -2.10 -12.45
C LEU A 503 -6.63 -0.94 -13.40
N THR A 504 -6.37 -1.06 -14.71
CA THR A 504 -6.53 0.05 -15.68
C THR A 504 -7.96 0.60 -15.71
N ALA A 505 -8.98 -0.25 -15.57
CA ALA A 505 -10.36 0.19 -15.57
C ALA A 505 -10.66 1.17 -14.41
N ALA A 506 -10.16 0.88 -13.20
CA ALA A 506 -10.31 1.77 -12.05
C ALA A 506 -9.50 3.08 -12.24
N ILE A 507 -8.29 2.97 -12.76
CA ILE A 507 -7.44 4.14 -13.04
C ILE A 507 -8.14 5.08 -14.04
N ARG A 508 -8.74 4.55 -15.10
CA ARG A 508 -9.48 5.35 -16.11
C ARG A 508 -10.70 6.09 -15.55
N LYS A 509 -11.27 5.67 -14.43
CA LYS A 509 -12.32 6.43 -13.73
C LYS A 509 -11.81 7.67 -13.00
N LEU A 510 -10.51 7.70 -12.71
CA LEU A 510 -9.87 8.76 -11.93
C LEU A 510 -8.95 9.64 -12.79
N VAL A 511 -8.30 9.06 -13.79
CA VAL A 511 -7.19 9.68 -14.52
C VAL A 511 -7.39 9.46 -16.01
N HIS A 512 -7.10 10.48 -16.80
CA HIS A 512 -6.99 10.35 -18.24
C HIS A 512 -5.68 9.62 -18.59
N ILE A 513 -5.83 8.44 -19.18
CA ILE A 513 -4.72 7.67 -19.74
C ILE A 513 -4.74 7.89 -21.26
N PRO A 514 -3.71 8.54 -21.82
CA PRO A 514 -3.57 8.64 -23.28
C PRO A 514 -3.55 7.25 -23.93
N GLY A 515 -4.14 7.11 -25.13
CA GLY A 515 -4.19 5.82 -25.85
C GLY A 515 -2.83 5.31 -26.31
N ASP A 516 -1.85 6.19 -26.42
CA ASP A 516 -0.49 5.90 -26.90
C ASP A 516 0.53 5.92 -25.74
N ALA A 517 0.36 5.08 -24.73
CA ALA A 517 1.38 4.89 -23.69
C ALA A 517 2.52 4.04 -24.26
N LEU A 518 3.76 4.48 -24.08
CA LEU A 518 4.94 3.65 -24.33
C LEU A 518 5.06 2.64 -23.18
N SER A 519 4.83 1.37 -23.49
CA SER A 519 5.03 0.26 -22.54
C SER A 519 6.50 -0.15 -22.56
N LEU A 520 7.16 -0.05 -21.42
CA LEU A 520 8.56 -0.37 -21.23
C LEU A 520 8.61 -1.69 -20.44
N GLN A 521 8.28 -2.80 -21.13
CA GLN A 521 8.38 -4.11 -20.49
C GLN A 521 9.84 -4.51 -20.32
N ALA A 522 10.22 -4.80 -19.09
CA ALA A 522 11.40 -5.60 -18.85
C ALA A 522 11.16 -7.02 -19.41
N PRO A 523 12.18 -7.71 -19.99
CA PRO A 523 11.99 -8.99 -20.62
C PRO A 523 11.56 -10.05 -19.62
N SER A 524 10.27 -10.38 -19.60
CA SER A 524 9.78 -11.58 -18.92
C SER A 524 10.23 -12.79 -19.72
N ALA A 525 11.02 -13.68 -19.14
CA ALA A 525 11.35 -14.97 -19.70
C ALA A 525 10.09 -15.86 -19.69
N SER A 526 9.20 -15.67 -20.65
CA SER A 526 8.10 -16.61 -20.89
C SER A 526 8.61 -17.74 -21.77
N THR A 527 8.76 -18.91 -21.21
CA THR A 527 8.85 -20.19 -21.93
C THR A 527 7.56 -20.38 -22.72
N GLN A 528 7.58 -20.03 -24.00
CA GLN A 528 6.56 -20.49 -24.93
C GLN A 528 6.90 -21.92 -25.38
N GLU A 529 6.11 -22.88 -24.93
CA GLU A 529 6.01 -24.17 -25.65
C GLU A 529 5.22 -23.96 -26.94
N PRO A 530 5.62 -24.58 -28.08
CA PRO A 530 4.93 -24.44 -29.35
C PRO A 530 3.65 -25.27 -29.37
N SER A 531 2.49 -24.64 -29.35
CA SER A 531 1.23 -25.33 -29.61
C SER A 531 1.02 -25.59 -31.10
N ALA A 532 0.83 -26.85 -31.42
CA ALA A 532 0.53 -27.35 -32.75
C ALA A 532 -0.85 -26.89 -33.23
N SER A 533 -0.85 -26.43 -34.48
CA SER A 533 -2.02 -26.02 -35.26
C SER A 533 -3.00 -27.16 -35.57
N ALA A 534 -4.29 -26.93 -35.38
CA ALA A 534 -5.35 -27.70 -36.02
C ALA A 534 -6.34 -26.74 -36.72
N PRO A 535 -6.90 -27.13 -37.90
CA PRO A 535 -7.60 -26.24 -38.81
C PRO A 535 -9.10 -26.06 -38.46
N PRO A 536 -9.76 -25.03 -39.01
CA PRO A 536 -11.15 -24.71 -38.67
C PRO A 536 -12.17 -25.51 -39.49
N PRO A 537 -13.38 -25.76 -38.97
CA PRO A 537 -14.51 -26.16 -39.78
C PRO A 537 -15.39 -24.96 -40.17
N SER A 538 -15.71 -24.98 -41.47
CA SER A 538 -16.67 -24.12 -42.18
C SER A 538 -18.12 -24.46 -41.86
N GLY A 539 -18.98 -23.46 -41.87
CA GLY A 539 -20.31 -23.65 -42.44
C GLY A 539 -21.52 -23.13 -41.69
N ALA A 540 -22.15 -22.19 -42.39
CA ALA A 540 -23.60 -22.02 -42.58
C ALA A 540 -24.40 -21.08 -41.66
N SER A 541 -24.78 -20.02 -42.37
CA SER A 541 -25.86 -19.06 -42.16
C SER A 541 -27.22 -19.59 -41.69
N THR A 542 -27.95 -18.80 -40.90
CA THR A 542 -29.35 -18.48 -41.26
C THR A 542 -29.82 -17.20 -40.52
N THR A 543 -30.34 -16.31 -41.33
CA THR A 543 -31.06 -15.09 -41.05
C THR A 543 -32.42 -15.37 -40.39
N THR A 544 -32.83 -14.55 -39.44
CA THR A 544 -34.26 -14.15 -39.34
C THR A 544 -34.36 -12.77 -38.62
N THR A 545 -34.92 -11.84 -39.39
CA THR A 545 -35.44 -10.53 -39.04
C THR A 545 -36.75 -10.66 -38.31
N LEU A 546 -37.03 -9.79 -37.34
CA LEU A 546 -38.36 -9.32 -37.03
C LEU A 546 -38.33 -7.90 -36.42
N ASP A 547 -38.94 -6.99 -37.16
CA ASP A 547 -39.28 -5.63 -36.80
C ASP A 547 -40.37 -5.61 -35.72
N ALA A 548 -40.34 -4.59 -34.85
CA ALA A 548 -41.56 -3.97 -34.33
C ALA A 548 -41.28 -2.52 -33.88
N GLN A 549 -41.85 -1.61 -34.63
CA GLN A 549 -42.11 -0.21 -34.29
C GLN A 549 -43.09 -0.12 -33.10
N VAL A 550 -43.04 0.97 -32.33
CA VAL A 550 -44.17 1.81 -31.93
C VAL A 550 -43.68 3.10 -31.27
N THR A 551 -43.89 4.18 -31.95
CA THR A 551 -44.54 5.47 -31.71
C THR A 551 -44.38 6.19 -30.37
N GLY A 552 -44.08 7.48 -30.53
CA GLY A 552 -43.90 8.52 -29.57
C GLY A 552 -45.16 9.17 -29.01
N ALA A 553 -44.95 9.98 -28.02
CA ALA A 553 -45.76 11.17 -27.74
C ALA A 553 -44.98 12.16 -26.88
N SER A 554 -44.91 13.36 -27.38
CA SER A 554 -44.43 14.60 -26.77
C SER A 554 -45.48 15.17 -25.82
N ALA A 555 -45.04 15.72 -24.67
CA ALA A 555 -45.79 16.80 -24.03
C ALA A 555 -44.87 17.65 -23.16
N THR A 556 -44.70 18.88 -23.58
CA THR A 556 -44.17 20.03 -22.85
C THR A 556 -45.14 20.49 -21.75
N SER A 557 -44.62 20.77 -20.56
CA SER A 557 -45.19 21.80 -19.67
C SER A 557 -44.15 22.34 -18.71
N THR A 558 -43.93 23.63 -18.81
CA THR A 558 -43.22 24.54 -17.90
C THR A 558 -43.97 24.65 -16.58
N SER A 559 -43.29 24.54 -15.44
CA SER A 559 -43.72 25.17 -14.19
C SER A 559 -42.52 25.44 -13.26
N THR A 560 -42.56 26.64 -12.74
CA THR A 560 -41.70 27.34 -11.80
C THR A 560 -41.37 26.53 -10.54
N GLU A 561 -40.10 26.58 -10.14
CA GLU A 561 -39.56 25.98 -8.90
C GLU A 561 -40.05 26.78 -7.67
N ASP A 562 -40.90 26.17 -6.86
CA ASP A 562 -41.06 26.49 -5.45
C ASP A 562 -40.19 25.51 -4.61
N LYS A 563 -39.25 26.05 -3.83
CA LYS A 563 -38.46 25.28 -2.87
C LYS A 563 -39.35 24.85 -1.70
N PRO A 564 -39.45 23.55 -1.37
CA PRO A 564 -40.24 23.13 -0.21
C PRO A 564 -39.51 23.57 1.08
N ARG A 565 -40.18 24.38 1.90
CA ARG A 565 -39.82 24.58 3.32
C ARG A 565 -40.07 23.28 4.07
N MET A 566 -39.06 22.86 4.87
CA MET A 566 -39.19 21.73 5.80
C MET A 566 -40.38 22.00 6.75
N SER A 567 -41.18 20.96 7.03
CA SER A 567 -42.26 21.05 8.01
C SER A 567 -41.71 21.10 9.45
N LEU A 568 -42.47 21.70 10.36
CA LEU A 568 -42.11 21.80 11.80
C LEU A 568 -41.81 20.42 12.41
N ASP A 569 -42.51 19.38 11.95
CA ASP A 569 -42.28 17.98 12.39
C ASP A 569 -40.93 17.41 11.93
N GLN A 570 -40.40 17.88 10.78
CA GLN A 570 -39.07 17.48 10.29
C GLN A 570 -37.94 18.17 11.05
N GLU A 571 -38.13 19.40 11.54
CA GLU A 571 -37.17 20.11 12.38
C GLU A 571 -37.11 19.52 13.80
N LEU A 572 -38.26 19.14 14.38
CA LEU A 572 -38.35 18.45 15.67
C LEU A 572 -37.66 17.08 15.62
N ASP A 573 -37.82 16.35 14.53
CA ASP A 573 -37.22 15.02 14.32
C ASP A 573 -35.69 15.11 14.14
N MET A 574 -35.17 16.16 13.51
CA MET A 574 -33.75 16.44 13.40
C MET A 574 -33.10 16.84 14.73
N GLU A 575 -33.80 17.56 15.57
CA GLU A 575 -33.29 17.93 16.90
C GLU A 575 -33.24 16.71 17.82
N GLN A 576 -34.20 15.80 17.74
CA GLN A 576 -34.18 14.55 18.47
C GLN A 576 -32.98 13.67 18.06
N VAL A 577 -32.72 13.53 16.76
CA VAL A 577 -31.54 12.83 16.22
C VAL A 577 -30.24 13.49 16.70
N ARG A 578 -30.21 14.81 16.75
CA ARG A 578 -29.07 15.57 17.25
C ARG A 578 -28.81 15.32 18.76
N GLN A 579 -29.87 15.26 19.57
CA GLN A 579 -29.76 14.95 21.00
C GLN A 579 -29.32 13.52 21.26
N GLU A 580 -29.82 12.56 20.49
CA GLU A 580 -29.40 11.15 20.56
C GLU A 580 -27.91 10.98 20.24
N ILE A 581 -27.39 11.74 19.26
CA ILE A 581 -25.96 11.73 18.90
C ILE A 581 -25.11 12.36 20.00
N LEU A 582 -25.53 13.50 20.56
CA LEU A 582 -24.82 14.13 21.68
C LEU A 582 -24.74 13.22 22.91
N GLN A 583 -25.79 12.43 23.17
CA GLN A 583 -25.77 11.43 24.24
C GLN A 583 -24.80 10.28 23.94
N ALA A 584 -24.74 9.81 22.69
CA ALA A 584 -23.78 8.80 22.26
C ALA A 584 -22.32 9.28 22.35
N GLU A 585 -22.07 10.55 22.03
CA GLU A 585 -20.75 11.18 22.21
C GLU A 585 -20.32 11.21 23.66
N LYS A 586 -21.22 11.64 24.55
CA LYS A 586 -20.92 11.71 25.96
C LYS A 586 -20.59 10.33 26.55
N LYS A 587 -21.33 9.31 26.15
CA LYS A 587 -21.05 7.94 26.54
C LYS A 587 -19.70 7.43 26.01
N LEU A 588 -19.36 7.75 24.77
CA LEU A 588 -18.08 7.39 24.16
C LEU A 588 -16.89 8.06 24.88
N PHE A 589 -17.05 9.33 25.31
CA PHE A 589 -16.04 10.07 26.08
C PHE A 589 -15.89 9.51 27.50
N GLU A 590 -16.99 9.20 28.18
CA GLU A 590 -16.98 8.65 29.55
C GLU A 590 -16.31 7.26 29.60
N GLU A 591 -16.49 6.41 28.56
CA GLU A 591 -15.84 5.10 28.48
C GLU A 591 -14.33 5.18 28.16
N THR A 592 -13.89 6.26 27.48
CA THR A 592 -12.46 6.47 27.19
C THR A 592 -11.66 7.06 28.35
N GLU A 593 -12.31 7.75 29.29
CA GLU A 593 -11.65 8.28 30.52
C GLU A 593 -11.51 7.21 31.61
N THR A 594 -12.35 6.18 31.62
CA THR A 594 -12.30 5.13 32.66
C THR A 594 -11.23 4.05 32.42
N SER A 595 -10.56 4.05 31.26
CA SER A 595 -9.57 3.01 30.91
C SER A 595 -8.10 3.36 31.14
N THR A 596 -7.79 4.54 31.72
CA THR A 596 -6.41 4.88 32.11
C THR A 596 -6.39 5.54 33.50
N PRO A 597 -5.83 4.90 34.53
CA PRO A 597 -5.56 5.57 35.79
C PRO A 597 -4.36 6.51 35.61
N VAL A 598 -4.61 7.83 35.60
CA VAL A 598 -3.56 8.84 35.71
C VAL A 598 -3.22 8.99 37.18
N PRO A 599 -1.96 8.82 37.63
CA PRO A 599 -1.59 9.10 39.01
C PRO A 599 -1.64 10.62 39.26
N SER A 600 -2.37 11.01 40.29
CA SER A 600 -2.52 12.39 40.79
C SER A 600 -1.17 12.94 41.25
N ARG A 601 -0.77 14.08 40.72
CA ARG A 601 0.38 14.90 41.14
C ARG A 601 0.10 15.66 42.44
N PRO A 602 1.03 15.68 43.39
CA PRO A 602 0.94 16.62 44.54
C PRO A 602 1.38 18.02 44.13
N SER A 603 0.65 19.00 44.63
CA SER A 603 0.91 20.43 44.46
C SER A 603 2.07 20.92 45.34
N THR A 604 3.08 21.59 44.75
CA THR A 604 4.01 22.46 45.45
C THR A 604 4.29 23.74 44.64
N PRO A 605 4.65 24.84 45.34
CA PRO A 605 4.45 26.20 44.84
C PRO A 605 5.61 26.77 44.02
N SER A 606 5.28 27.74 43.18
CA SER A 606 6.16 28.48 42.27
C SER A 606 7.31 29.23 42.95
N PRO A 607 8.44 29.39 42.26
CA PRO A 607 9.15 30.65 42.24
C PRO A 607 9.37 31.26 40.86
N THR A 608 9.37 32.54 40.88
CA THR A 608 9.62 33.60 39.92
C THR A 608 10.65 33.37 38.81
N SER A 609 10.29 33.92 37.64
CA SER A 609 11.03 34.00 36.37
C SER A 609 12.39 34.76 36.43
N PRO A 610 13.29 34.54 35.43
CA PRO A 610 13.39 35.49 34.35
C PRO A 610 13.54 34.94 32.91
N SER A 611 12.86 35.62 32.03
CA SER A 611 13.10 36.02 30.62
C SER A 611 13.89 35.16 29.63
N SER A 612 13.23 34.99 28.49
CA SER A 612 13.70 34.91 27.09
C SER A 612 14.22 33.58 26.54
N SER A 613 13.38 32.94 25.78
CA SER A 613 13.65 32.59 24.38
C SER A 613 12.41 31.96 23.72
N ASN A 614 12.20 32.32 22.48
CA ASN A 614 11.06 31.99 21.63
C ASN A 614 10.79 30.49 21.51
N ASN A 615 9.74 30.00 22.16
CA ASN A 615 9.04 28.77 21.77
C ASN A 615 7.57 29.12 21.54
N LYS A 616 7.19 29.28 20.28
CA LYS A 616 5.78 29.41 19.88
C LYS A 616 5.09 28.07 20.04
N PRO A 617 3.95 28.00 20.71
CA PRO A 617 3.18 26.76 20.83
C PRO A 617 2.59 26.36 19.46
N LEU A 618 2.61 25.06 19.18
CA LEU A 618 2.07 24.37 18.00
C LEU A 618 0.59 24.68 17.66
N SER A 619 -0.14 25.37 18.53
CA SER A 619 -1.56 25.72 18.34
C SER A 619 -1.86 26.76 17.26
N LYS A 620 -0.87 27.34 16.60
CA LYS A 620 -1.07 28.37 15.57
C LYS A 620 -0.94 27.88 14.11
N MET A 621 -0.71 26.59 13.88
CA MET A 621 -0.62 26.04 12.51
C MET A 621 -1.97 25.58 11.92
N PHE A 622 -3.03 25.57 12.71
CA PHE A 622 -4.38 25.26 12.20
C PHE A 622 -5.12 26.56 11.84
N GLN A 623 -4.79 27.14 10.68
CA GLN A 623 -5.71 28.09 10.07
C GLN A 623 -6.95 27.33 9.60
N LYS A 624 -8.11 27.65 10.18
CA LYS A 624 -9.43 27.27 9.72
C LYS A 624 -9.58 27.67 8.26
N SER A 625 -9.50 26.71 7.32
CA SER A 625 -10.04 26.90 5.99
C SER A 625 -11.56 26.95 6.13
N LYS A 626 -12.16 28.10 5.87
CA LYS A 626 -13.60 28.24 5.72
C LYS A 626 -14.01 27.43 4.51
N SER A 627 -14.67 26.29 4.71
CA SER A 627 -15.36 25.57 3.66
C SER A 627 -16.59 26.35 3.26
N SER A 628 -16.50 27.18 2.22
CA SER A 628 -17.66 27.65 1.48
C SER A 628 -18.04 26.55 0.50
N ALA A 629 -19.11 25.85 0.77
CA ALA A 629 -19.77 24.97 -0.19
C ALA A 629 -20.34 25.81 -1.33
N GLY A 630 -19.67 25.82 -2.45
CA GLY A 630 -20.12 26.34 -3.72
C GLY A 630 -19.33 25.64 -4.80
N LEU A 631 -19.84 24.49 -5.30
CA LEU A 631 -19.27 23.83 -6.47
C LEU A 631 -19.41 24.79 -7.67
N SER A 632 -18.31 25.43 -8.01
CA SER A 632 -18.12 26.05 -9.31
C SER A 632 -18.04 24.92 -10.35
N THR A 633 -19.03 24.83 -11.22
CA THR A 633 -19.09 23.90 -12.36
C THR A 633 -18.24 24.42 -13.52
N VAL A 634 -16.92 24.43 -13.33
CA VAL A 634 -15.99 24.34 -14.47
C VAL A 634 -15.54 22.89 -14.48
N PRO A 635 -15.68 22.12 -15.59
CA PRO A 635 -15.12 20.79 -15.65
C PRO A 635 -13.62 20.95 -15.51
N ALA A 636 -13.09 20.64 -14.32
CA ALA A 636 -11.65 20.53 -14.13
C ALA A 636 -11.19 19.47 -15.13
N MET A 637 -10.23 19.79 -15.98
CA MET A 637 -9.65 18.80 -16.90
C MET A 637 -9.18 17.61 -16.05
N ALA A 638 -9.57 16.40 -16.47
CA ALA A 638 -9.16 15.19 -15.77
C ALA A 638 -7.63 15.18 -15.59
N PRO A 639 -7.11 14.70 -14.44
CA PRO A 639 -5.66 14.55 -14.24
C PRO A 639 -5.09 13.64 -15.33
N ARG A 640 -3.86 13.92 -15.74
CA ARG A 640 -3.16 13.14 -16.77
C ARG A 640 -2.10 12.29 -16.13
N ALA A 641 -2.02 11.03 -16.56
CA ALA A 641 -0.92 10.15 -16.21
C ALA A 641 0.39 10.64 -16.87
N ILE A 642 1.47 10.61 -16.12
CA ILE A 642 2.84 10.95 -16.57
C ILE A 642 3.68 9.68 -16.63
N PHE A 643 3.68 8.91 -15.54
CA PHE A 643 4.45 7.70 -15.34
C PHE A 643 3.60 6.67 -14.61
N GLY A 644 3.79 5.39 -14.91
CA GLY A 644 3.14 4.28 -14.23
C GLY A 644 4.07 3.09 -14.10
N LEU A 645 4.08 2.45 -12.94
CA LEU A 645 4.74 1.18 -12.67
C LEU A 645 3.69 0.19 -12.20
N PHE A 646 3.53 -0.89 -12.95
CA PHE A 646 2.63 -1.99 -12.62
C PHE A 646 3.46 -3.22 -12.23
N TYR A 647 3.03 -3.95 -11.23
CA TYR A 647 3.64 -5.22 -10.84
C TYR A 647 2.66 -6.06 -10.04
N LYS A 648 2.91 -7.35 -9.99
CA LYS A 648 2.16 -8.30 -9.17
C LYS A 648 3.08 -8.85 -8.08
N ARG A 649 2.60 -8.90 -6.84
CA ARG A 649 3.33 -9.44 -5.69
C ARG A 649 2.63 -10.69 -5.17
N THR A 650 3.39 -11.77 -4.91
CA THR A 650 2.85 -12.94 -4.21
C THR A 650 2.80 -12.67 -2.70
N THR A 651 1.65 -12.97 -2.09
CA THR A 651 1.42 -12.88 -0.65
C THR A 651 1.16 -14.25 -0.03
N SER A 652 1.47 -15.30 -0.80
CA SER A 652 1.18 -16.68 -0.42
C SER A 652 1.93 -17.09 0.84
N TRP A 653 1.20 -17.66 1.79
CA TRP A 653 1.71 -18.15 3.06
C TRP A 653 1.04 -19.49 3.45
N PRO A 654 1.76 -20.43 4.07
CA PRO A 654 1.16 -21.67 4.56
C PRO A 654 0.01 -21.40 5.55
N ARG A 655 -1.18 -21.91 5.27
CA ARG A 655 -2.36 -21.72 6.14
C ARG A 655 -2.48 -22.77 7.25
N VAL A 656 -1.76 -23.90 7.14
CA VAL A 656 -1.88 -25.05 8.05
C VAL A 656 -0.51 -25.44 8.61
N PRO A 657 -0.38 -25.69 9.92
CA PRO A 657 0.90 -26.10 10.53
C PRO A 657 1.42 -27.46 10.08
N TYR A 658 0.55 -28.35 9.56
CA TYR A 658 0.91 -29.71 9.18
C TYR A 658 0.47 -30.04 7.77
N PRO A 659 1.39 -30.47 6.89
CA PRO A 659 1.05 -30.98 5.58
C PRO A 659 0.91 -32.48 5.56
N ILE A 660 -0.02 -32.94 4.77
CA ILE A 660 -0.15 -34.30 4.34
C ILE A 660 0.80 -34.52 3.16
N GLY A 661 1.83 -35.35 3.30
CA GLY A 661 2.63 -35.84 2.16
C GLY A 661 4.04 -35.28 1.96
N SER A 662 4.66 -34.62 2.97
CA SER A 662 6.03 -34.07 2.85
C SER A 662 7.08 -34.84 3.67
N GLU A 663 6.99 -36.16 3.73
CA GLU A 663 7.87 -37.01 4.56
C GLU A 663 9.37 -36.88 4.23
N ASN A 664 9.73 -36.29 3.08
CA ASN A 664 11.11 -36.16 2.62
C ASN A 664 11.74 -34.77 2.81
N LEU A 665 11.01 -33.78 3.38
CA LEU A 665 11.54 -32.45 3.58
C LEU A 665 11.92 -32.21 5.03
N THR A 666 13.13 -31.69 5.25
CA THR A 666 13.62 -31.31 6.59
C THR A 666 12.77 -30.18 7.17
N PRO A 667 12.17 -30.33 8.36
CA PRO A 667 11.41 -29.25 8.98
C PRO A 667 12.27 -28.04 9.28
N LEU A 668 11.66 -26.86 9.38
CA LEU A 668 12.37 -25.66 9.81
C LEU A 668 12.90 -25.85 11.25
N PRO A 669 14.08 -25.30 11.55
CA PRO A 669 14.63 -25.31 12.91
C PRO A 669 13.68 -24.68 13.93
N GLU A 670 13.62 -25.23 15.15
CA GLU A 670 12.73 -24.75 16.20
C GLU A 670 13.03 -23.32 16.67
N ASN A 671 14.30 -22.90 16.59
CA ASN A 671 14.75 -21.56 16.94
C ASN A 671 14.84 -20.60 15.74
N LEU A 672 14.20 -20.96 14.62
CA LEU A 672 13.99 -20.10 13.46
C LEU A 672 12.54 -19.59 13.44
N THR A 673 12.37 -18.29 13.37
CA THR A 673 11.06 -17.64 13.15
C THR A 673 11.03 -17.04 11.77
N VAL A 674 10.16 -17.54 10.91
CA VAL A 674 9.91 -16.94 9.59
C VAL A 674 8.67 -16.07 9.69
N LEU A 675 8.82 -14.78 9.41
CA LEU A 675 7.76 -13.79 9.45
C LEU A 675 6.92 -13.84 8.16
N LYS A 676 5.65 -13.54 8.30
CA LYS A 676 4.71 -13.52 7.17
C LYS A 676 4.96 -12.29 6.28
N PRO A 677 4.66 -12.40 4.97
CA PRO A 677 4.62 -11.21 4.12
C PRO A 677 3.53 -10.26 4.60
N MET A 678 3.71 -8.96 4.37
CA MET A 678 2.71 -7.98 4.72
C MET A 678 1.42 -8.21 3.93
N THR A 679 0.30 -8.05 4.61
CA THR A 679 -1.03 -8.12 4.01
C THR A 679 -1.28 -6.94 3.06
N HIS A 680 -2.25 -7.07 2.17
CA HIS A 680 -2.74 -6.01 1.29
C HIS A 680 -3.68 -5.01 2.01
N SER A 681 -3.98 -5.24 3.30
CA SER A 681 -4.78 -4.30 4.12
C SER A 681 -4.16 -2.90 4.12
N LEU A 682 -5.01 -1.90 4.30
CA LEU A 682 -4.57 -0.50 4.28
C LEU A 682 -3.77 -0.09 5.53
N ASP A 683 -3.73 -0.92 6.57
CA ASP A 683 -3.09 -0.63 7.86
C ASP A 683 -1.93 -1.59 8.19
N PHE A 684 -1.29 -1.37 9.33
CA PHE A 684 -0.16 -2.15 9.84
C PHE A 684 -0.53 -3.06 11.03
N GLU A 685 -1.81 -3.17 11.37
CA GLU A 685 -2.20 -3.80 12.64
C GLU A 685 -1.82 -5.29 12.68
N ALA A 686 -2.02 -6.03 11.58
CA ALA A 686 -1.63 -7.44 11.51
C ALA A 686 -0.12 -7.66 11.71
N ALA A 687 0.72 -6.81 11.11
CA ALA A 687 2.17 -6.87 11.27
C ALA A 687 2.61 -6.48 12.69
N THR A 688 1.91 -5.53 13.32
CA THR A 688 2.16 -5.13 14.71
C THR A 688 1.79 -6.25 15.69
N GLU A 689 0.66 -6.92 15.46
CA GLU A 689 0.22 -8.08 16.26
C GLU A 689 1.17 -9.27 16.12
N GLU A 690 1.66 -9.53 14.89
CA GLU A 690 2.67 -10.58 14.66
C GLU A 690 3.98 -10.28 15.40
N ALA A 691 4.48 -9.05 15.33
CA ALA A 691 5.69 -8.65 16.05
C ALA A 691 5.53 -8.84 17.57
N ARG A 692 4.35 -8.47 18.12
CA ARG A 692 4.01 -8.70 19.52
C ARG A 692 4.02 -10.20 19.87
N ALA A 693 3.35 -11.02 19.07
CA ALA A 693 3.29 -12.47 19.30
C ALA A 693 4.67 -13.14 19.27
N VAL A 694 5.55 -12.71 18.35
CA VAL A 694 6.94 -13.17 18.29
C VAL A 694 7.69 -12.76 19.57
N PHE A 695 7.57 -11.51 20.00
CA PHE A 695 8.25 -11.04 21.21
C PHE A 695 7.75 -11.78 22.46
N GLU A 696 6.45 -11.94 22.67
CA GLU A 696 5.87 -12.63 23.82
C GLU A 696 6.33 -14.09 23.93
N ARG A 697 6.52 -14.76 22.78
CA ARG A 697 7.09 -16.10 22.73
C ARG A 697 8.57 -16.14 23.13
N LEU A 698 9.36 -15.14 22.69
CA LEU A 698 10.82 -15.09 22.93
C LEU A 698 11.17 -14.52 24.30
N CYS A 699 10.32 -13.66 24.85
CA CYS A 699 10.52 -12.98 26.14
C CYS A 699 9.25 -13.10 27.01
N PRO A 700 8.86 -14.33 27.42
CA PRO A 700 7.61 -14.55 28.16
C PRO A 700 7.61 -13.74 29.47
N GLY A 701 6.51 -13.03 29.73
CA GLY A 701 6.30 -12.24 30.94
C GLY A 701 6.98 -10.86 30.94
N GLN A 702 7.68 -10.48 29.86
CA GLN A 702 8.20 -9.12 29.71
C GLN A 702 7.21 -8.24 28.94
N GLU A 703 7.20 -6.94 29.28
CA GLU A 703 6.32 -5.96 28.60
C GLU A 703 6.87 -5.65 27.20
N PHE A 704 5.97 -5.67 26.22
CA PHE A 704 6.30 -5.38 24.82
C PHE A 704 6.48 -3.86 24.61
N LEU A 705 7.72 -3.43 24.35
CA LEU A 705 8.09 -2.04 24.15
C LEU A 705 7.56 -1.11 25.27
N PRO A 706 7.97 -1.31 26.53
CA PRO A 706 7.51 -0.51 27.66
C PRO A 706 7.77 0.98 27.44
N PRO A 707 7.16 1.89 28.22
CA PRO A 707 7.44 3.33 28.16
C PRO A 707 8.94 3.61 28.31
N THR A 708 9.40 4.70 27.67
CA THR A 708 10.80 5.15 27.86
C THR A 708 10.96 5.57 29.33
N PRO A 709 11.99 5.08 30.03
CA PRO A 709 12.27 5.55 31.41
C PRO A 709 12.41 7.08 31.39
N ASP A 710 11.81 7.75 32.37
CA ASP A 710 12.00 9.19 32.52
C ASP A 710 13.51 9.47 32.79
N PRO A 711 14.07 10.55 32.21
CA PRO A 711 15.48 10.89 32.43
C PRO A 711 15.85 11.06 33.91
N GLU A 712 14.88 11.38 34.78
CA GLU A 712 15.05 11.51 36.21
C GLU A 712 15.22 10.17 36.94
N ASP A 713 14.61 9.07 36.43
CA ASP A 713 14.73 7.74 37.01
C ASP A 713 16.07 7.07 36.66
N SER A 714 16.70 7.45 35.54
CA SER A 714 17.99 6.92 35.12
C SER A 714 19.20 7.56 35.88
N ALA A 715 19.02 8.67 36.55
CA ALA A 715 20.07 9.35 37.30
C ALA A 715 20.27 8.81 38.74
N SER A 716 19.39 7.93 39.22
CA SER A 716 19.45 7.35 40.58
C SER A 716 20.15 5.99 40.69
N GLY A 717 20.73 5.50 39.60
CA GLY A 717 21.30 4.14 39.47
C GLY A 717 22.80 4.06 39.12
N PHE A 718 23.64 5.12 39.40
CA PHE A 718 25.08 5.06 39.32
C PHE A 718 25.73 5.43 40.62
#